data_a063b4516262c4c76d2bbf6837f9f4c3
#
_entry.id   a063b4516262c4c76d2bbf6837f9f4c3
#
_cell.length_a   1.000
_cell.length_b   1.000
_cell.length_c   1.000
_cell.angle_alpha   90.00
_cell.angle_beta   90.00
_cell.angle_gamma   90.00
#
_symmetry.space_group_name_H-M   'P 1'
#
loop_
_entity.id
_entity.type
_entity.pdbx_description
1 polymer ?
#
loop_
_entity_poly.entity_id
_entity_poly.type
_entity_poly.pdbx_seq_one_letter_code
_entity_poly.pdbx_strand_id
1 'polypeptide(L)'
;MRGVAFAVIGLLAGIGYGSVSAVSAWPLESAAQDPAADARKAAEAIDTSGKPAEAEVAWRKVIATQQARPKPDPETIALAHNRIGDTLYYRGKPDLAQKELEAARDLLAAAGLGEGDMMSETLSNLGTMHTAQGRPASDVELQRKALAMRVKLHGPDDTRLAINYYNLGYALYEFGQPLEAADSIELGTRMRLATMKPDNPDLFLTLATAAGIVESSGRVLTAIEFAQKAVELVNTHHPKHPYAGFVRGVLGKTLTGAGRSAEAIEVTRQAVDELAASMGEENPLTLDAIGNLAVSMARLGRFDEARELTMRSIPKKREERAPDTVRALITASNYAGEGGREAEAIAIAEDGYAFAAKKMPPDHAIRAQVAFVLAIHLERSGQLKRALELMQETAAIFAKREDAESPRRLGADVYLGGLEIANGLRQQGYARVAAAADKMAPKMFAIAQDPALGASNSYYETFARAAEAAIQAGHPGDAFRYHQLASYDVNVLASQQVAMRTAAGRSSEAAALVRDLQDAGRTLRVLNRQKAGLLARGDVEGARRSDASIAETEAKSAQLTGRIEVIAPGFERLSRPEIVPLATLQSRLAKDEGLFVAMPSRSRTSVMLIRRDGVKVAVSAKPRSAIRPLVTAVRQSIDTALNSGETTLPPFDFAASHALYAALFPAEIRSGATGLTRLHLAATDALASLPFAALVTQPVRGTGDRALRDARWLIRDMSLDVTVSMASVGAGGTPISRATAFAGIGAPALTGTPGKPIELAGLFRSGRADVRAVRGLPPLPGAMAELSQMRAALGGERSTLVTGADASEARIKTMDMSQYSVIAFATHGLIANQVDGLEEPALVLTPPNEESVGEDGLLTVSEIAALRLNADWVILSACNTAAGSTQSAPSYTGLAHAFLYAGTRSLLLSHWQVRDDAASRLSVATVRGTASGLDRAQALRQAMLALIADRKVPGGAHPAVWAPFVLIGA
;
A
#
# COMPACT_ATOMS: atom_id res chain seq x y z
N MET A 1 -2.99 7.45 -16.47
CA MET A 1 -1.65 6.85 -16.56
C MET A 1 -1.19 6.59 -17.99
N ARG A 2 -2.03 6.09 -18.92
CA ARG A 2 -1.62 5.91 -20.34
C ARG A 2 -1.21 7.20 -21.08
N GLY A 3 -1.72 8.38 -20.70
CA GLY A 3 -1.35 9.66 -21.31
C GLY A 3 0.02 10.21 -20.90
N VAL A 4 0.50 9.88 -19.68
CA VAL A 4 1.80 10.32 -19.15
C VAL A 4 2.96 9.60 -19.82
N ALA A 5 2.80 8.31 -20.06
CA ALA A 5 3.81 7.50 -20.76
C ALA A 5 4.01 7.97 -22.20
N PHE A 6 2.94 8.32 -22.92
CA PHE A 6 3.04 8.91 -24.25
C PHE A 6 3.75 10.28 -24.26
N ALA A 7 3.47 11.13 -23.25
CA ALA A 7 4.16 12.41 -23.12
C ALA A 7 5.65 12.23 -22.79
N VAL A 8 6.00 11.25 -21.96
CA VAL A 8 7.38 10.98 -21.53
C VAL A 8 8.21 10.36 -22.66
N ILE A 9 7.67 9.45 -23.46
CA ILE A 9 8.40 8.88 -24.61
C ILE A 9 8.52 9.88 -25.76
N GLY A 10 7.47 10.58 -26.10
CA GLY A 10 7.55 11.65 -27.10
C GLY A 10 8.46 12.79 -26.67
N LEU A 11 8.67 12.97 -25.36
CA LEU A 11 9.48 14.02 -24.76
C LEU A 11 10.91 13.56 -24.38
N LEU A 12 11.11 12.30 -23.99
CA LEU A 12 12.46 11.70 -23.82
C LEU A 12 13.25 11.74 -25.13
N ALA A 13 12.55 11.82 -26.19
CA ALA A 13 13.04 11.83 -27.52
C ALA A 13 13.45 13.21 -28.06
N GLY A 14 13.02 14.29 -27.42
CA GLY A 14 13.42 15.66 -27.81
C GLY A 14 14.77 16.12 -27.25
N ILE A 15 15.43 15.32 -26.41
CA ILE A 15 16.72 15.64 -25.81
C ILE A 15 17.75 14.69 -26.40
N GLY A 16 18.71 15.28 -27.15
CA GLY A 16 19.71 14.61 -27.93
C GLY A 16 20.21 13.32 -27.31
N TYR A 17 19.91 12.22 -27.95
CA TYR A 17 20.60 10.96 -27.74
C TYR A 17 22.11 11.18 -28.00
N GLY A 18 22.84 11.34 -26.93
CA GLY A 18 24.18 10.88 -26.92
C GLY A 18 24.14 9.36 -27.06
N SER A 19 24.08 8.86 -28.29
CA SER A 19 24.18 7.44 -28.54
C SER A 19 25.45 6.92 -27.88
N VAL A 20 25.29 6.19 -26.76
CA VAL A 20 26.35 5.28 -26.34
C VAL A 20 26.26 4.05 -27.25
N SER A 21 26.55 4.28 -28.49
CA SER A 21 27.25 3.31 -29.31
C SER A 21 28.71 3.34 -28.83
N ALA A 22 29.03 2.47 -27.85
CA ALA A 22 30.39 1.98 -27.75
C ALA A 22 30.65 1.16 -29.03
N VAL A 23 30.77 1.85 -30.14
CA VAL A 23 31.46 1.34 -31.32
C VAL A 23 32.92 1.28 -30.90
N SER A 24 33.38 0.06 -30.61
CA SER A 24 34.80 -0.24 -30.57
C SER A 24 35.45 0.52 -31.72
N ALA A 25 36.29 1.48 -31.36
CA ALA A 25 37.11 2.18 -32.34
C ALA A 25 38.03 1.17 -33.03
N TRP A 26 37.67 0.78 -34.23
CA TRP A 26 38.61 0.13 -35.12
C TRP A 26 39.66 1.18 -35.60
N PRO A 27 40.95 0.84 -35.63
CA PRO A 27 41.97 1.76 -36.06
C PRO A 27 41.72 2.18 -37.52
N LEU A 28 41.54 3.48 -37.70
CA LEU A 28 41.47 4.10 -39.02
C LEU A 28 42.89 4.11 -39.62
N GLU A 29 43.16 3.18 -40.53
CA GLU A 29 44.19 3.39 -41.52
C GLU A 29 43.85 4.59 -42.42
N SER A 30 44.81 5.47 -42.68
CA SER A 30 44.67 6.65 -43.52
C SER A 30 44.33 6.25 -44.96
N ALA A 31 43.08 6.35 -45.36
CA ALA A 31 42.62 6.21 -46.74
C ALA A 31 41.91 7.49 -47.17
N ALA A 32 41.97 7.78 -48.49
CA ALA A 32 41.35 8.91 -49.17
C ALA A 32 39.93 9.19 -48.64
N GLN A 33 39.54 10.50 -48.57
CA GLN A 33 38.22 10.96 -48.11
C GLN A 33 37.09 10.08 -48.69
N ASP A 34 36.44 9.28 -47.80
CA ASP A 34 35.30 8.46 -48.19
C ASP A 34 34.01 9.28 -48.03
N PRO A 35 33.37 9.71 -49.13
CA PRO A 35 32.17 10.55 -49.04
C PRO A 35 31.05 9.95 -48.20
N ALA A 36 30.99 8.63 -48.06
CA ALA A 36 29.98 7.93 -47.28
C ALA A 36 30.31 7.94 -45.79
N ALA A 37 31.60 7.84 -45.42
CA ALA A 37 32.05 8.00 -44.05
C ALA A 37 31.87 9.45 -43.57
N ASP A 38 32.21 10.43 -44.42
CA ASP A 38 32.02 11.86 -44.15
C ASP A 38 30.52 12.19 -43.97
N ALA A 39 29.64 11.66 -44.85
CA ALA A 39 28.20 11.85 -44.72
C ALA A 39 27.65 11.27 -43.42
N ARG A 40 28.13 10.09 -43.01
CA ARG A 40 27.74 9.44 -41.76
C ARG A 40 28.20 10.27 -40.57
N LYS A 41 29.47 10.71 -40.53
CA LYS A 41 29.99 11.55 -39.44
C LYS A 41 29.24 12.88 -39.33
N ALA A 42 28.87 13.48 -40.45
CA ALA A 42 28.07 14.71 -40.47
C ALA A 42 26.63 14.45 -39.93
N ALA A 43 26.02 13.33 -40.29
CA ALA A 43 24.66 12.97 -39.81
C ALA A 43 24.66 12.69 -38.28
N GLU A 44 25.67 11.97 -37.79
CA GLU A 44 25.86 11.72 -36.37
C GLU A 44 26.05 13.01 -35.56
N ALA A 45 26.77 13.99 -36.09
CA ALA A 45 26.96 15.31 -35.46
C ALA A 45 25.66 16.12 -35.42
N ILE A 46 24.80 16.02 -36.43
CA ILE A 46 23.50 16.70 -36.46
C ILE A 46 22.50 16.00 -35.51
N ASP A 47 22.53 14.68 -35.46
CA ASP A 47 21.68 13.88 -34.56
C ASP A 47 21.83 14.34 -33.12
N THR A 48 23.08 14.59 -32.69
CA THR A 48 23.40 15.08 -31.33
C THR A 48 23.03 16.56 -31.12
N SER A 49 22.67 17.32 -32.16
CA SER A 49 22.34 18.77 -32.04
C SER A 49 20.91 19.10 -31.66
N GLY A 50 20.04 18.08 -31.54
CA GLY A 50 18.63 18.27 -31.20
C GLY A 50 17.76 18.85 -32.31
N LYS A 51 18.19 18.71 -33.58
CA LYS A 51 17.50 19.23 -34.77
C LYS A 51 16.94 18.12 -35.65
N PRO A 52 15.79 17.52 -35.33
CA PRO A 52 15.28 16.31 -35.96
C PRO A 52 15.03 16.45 -37.48
N ALA A 53 14.60 17.63 -37.95
CA ALA A 53 14.37 17.81 -39.38
C ALA A 53 15.68 17.82 -40.21
N GLU A 54 16.74 18.41 -39.65
CA GLU A 54 18.06 18.42 -40.28
C GLU A 54 18.72 17.03 -40.22
N ALA A 55 18.51 16.30 -39.12
CA ALA A 55 18.98 14.92 -38.95
C ALA A 55 18.34 13.98 -40.00
N GLU A 56 17.03 14.04 -40.23
CA GLU A 56 16.39 13.25 -41.31
C GLU A 56 17.04 13.45 -42.65
N VAL A 57 17.28 14.71 -43.04
CA VAL A 57 17.92 15.03 -44.33
C VAL A 57 19.34 14.47 -44.38
N ALA A 58 20.11 14.61 -43.32
CA ALA A 58 21.48 14.10 -43.24
C ALA A 58 21.55 12.57 -43.37
N TRP A 59 20.70 11.86 -42.66
CA TRP A 59 20.63 10.39 -42.75
C TRP A 59 20.13 9.88 -44.10
N ARG A 60 19.20 10.57 -44.76
CA ARG A 60 18.82 10.26 -46.16
C ARG A 60 20.00 10.42 -47.12
N LYS A 61 20.88 11.42 -46.87
CA LYS A 61 22.12 11.57 -47.66
C LYS A 61 23.09 10.38 -47.43
N VAL A 62 23.17 9.85 -46.19
CA VAL A 62 23.94 8.64 -45.92
C VAL A 62 23.46 7.46 -46.78
N ILE A 63 22.14 7.24 -46.84
CA ILE A 63 21.56 6.17 -47.67
C ILE A 63 21.96 6.37 -49.14
N ALA A 64 21.75 7.59 -49.67
CA ALA A 64 22.06 7.89 -51.06
C ALA A 64 23.56 7.69 -51.41
N THR A 65 24.45 8.11 -50.50
CA THR A 65 25.91 7.95 -50.72
C THR A 65 26.35 6.48 -50.62
N GLN A 66 25.71 5.71 -49.74
CA GLN A 66 25.98 4.27 -49.67
C GLN A 66 25.46 3.50 -50.88
N GLN A 67 24.26 3.82 -51.35
CA GLN A 67 23.68 3.19 -52.56
C GLN A 67 24.46 3.50 -53.84
N ALA A 68 25.18 4.62 -53.91
CA ALA A 68 26.04 4.98 -55.01
C ALA A 68 27.37 4.20 -55.03
N ARG A 69 27.69 3.43 -54.03
CA ARG A 69 28.91 2.60 -53.98
C ARG A 69 28.81 1.33 -54.84
N PRO A 70 29.89 0.83 -55.38
CA PRO A 70 29.91 -0.47 -56.08
C PRO A 70 29.50 -1.65 -55.17
N LYS A 71 29.76 -1.52 -53.89
CA LYS A 71 29.37 -2.46 -52.85
C LYS A 71 28.80 -1.67 -51.66
N PRO A 72 27.49 -1.41 -51.63
CA PRO A 72 26.82 -0.76 -50.50
C PRO A 72 26.97 -1.56 -49.23
N ASP A 73 27.12 -0.87 -48.07
CA ASP A 73 27.15 -1.50 -46.77
C ASP A 73 25.71 -1.56 -46.20
N PRO A 74 25.11 -2.75 -46.09
CA PRO A 74 23.73 -2.90 -45.63
C PRO A 74 23.57 -2.51 -44.17
N GLU A 75 24.58 -2.68 -43.32
CA GLU A 75 24.46 -2.27 -41.90
C GLU A 75 24.42 -0.74 -41.78
N THR A 76 25.26 -0.01 -42.51
CA THR A 76 25.20 1.47 -42.51
C THR A 76 23.88 2.01 -43.08
N ILE A 77 23.34 1.36 -44.11
CA ILE A 77 22.02 1.74 -44.65
C ILE A 77 20.90 1.46 -43.63
N ALA A 78 20.93 0.30 -42.97
CA ALA A 78 19.98 -0.06 -41.95
C ALA A 78 20.08 0.89 -40.73
N LEU A 79 21.30 1.26 -40.32
CA LEU A 79 21.48 2.27 -39.27
C LEU A 79 20.84 3.60 -39.66
N ALA A 80 21.02 4.04 -40.90
CA ALA A 80 20.44 5.29 -41.38
C ALA A 80 18.90 5.22 -41.38
N HIS A 81 18.31 4.11 -41.80
CA HIS A 81 16.87 3.89 -41.71
C HIS A 81 16.36 3.89 -40.25
N ASN A 82 17.07 3.26 -39.29
CA ASN A 82 16.75 3.30 -37.86
C ASN A 82 16.74 4.75 -37.35
N ARG A 83 17.80 5.55 -37.65
CA ARG A 83 17.86 6.96 -37.23
C ARG A 83 16.80 7.85 -37.87
N ILE A 84 16.43 7.60 -39.11
CA ILE A 84 15.29 8.27 -39.76
C ILE A 84 13.99 7.87 -39.05
N GLY A 85 13.80 6.59 -38.71
CA GLY A 85 12.67 6.09 -37.95
C GLY A 85 12.54 6.80 -36.60
N ASP A 86 13.61 6.88 -35.82
CA ASP A 86 13.66 7.60 -34.55
C ASP A 86 13.24 9.08 -34.75
N THR A 87 13.84 9.75 -35.72
CA THR A 87 13.58 11.16 -36.04
C THR A 87 12.12 11.42 -36.44
N LEU A 88 11.51 10.53 -37.22
CA LEU A 88 10.11 10.61 -37.63
C LEU A 88 9.16 10.36 -36.45
N TYR A 89 9.50 9.42 -35.60
CA TYR A 89 8.74 9.17 -34.36
C TYR A 89 8.69 10.42 -33.48
N TYR A 90 9.84 11.08 -33.27
CA TYR A 90 9.92 12.34 -32.50
C TYR A 90 9.12 13.48 -33.08
N ARG A 91 8.94 13.46 -34.39
CA ARG A 91 8.08 14.43 -35.10
C ARG A 91 6.61 14.03 -35.11
N GLY A 92 6.20 13.05 -34.34
CA GLY A 92 4.82 12.57 -34.25
C GLY A 92 4.31 11.84 -35.49
N LYS A 93 5.20 11.19 -36.26
CA LYS A 93 4.89 10.47 -37.52
C LYS A 93 5.18 8.96 -37.41
N PRO A 94 4.55 8.23 -36.46
CA PRO A 94 4.89 6.83 -36.19
C PRO A 94 4.65 5.90 -37.37
N ASP A 95 3.68 6.19 -38.24
CA ASP A 95 3.42 5.36 -39.44
C ASP A 95 4.53 5.47 -40.50
N LEU A 96 5.16 6.64 -40.61
CA LEU A 96 6.32 6.82 -41.50
C LEU A 96 7.59 6.22 -40.87
N ALA A 97 7.75 6.37 -39.54
CA ALA A 97 8.84 5.75 -38.81
C ALA A 97 8.82 4.22 -38.95
N GLN A 98 7.66 3.59 -38.83
CA GLN A 98 7.49 2.15 -39.03
C GLN A 98 7.97 1.71 -40.43
N LYS A 99 7.62 2.42 -41.47
CA LYS A 99 8.06 2.07 -42.83
C LYS A 99 9.59 2.10 -43.00
N GLU A 100 10.27 3.08 -42.40
CA GLU A 100 11.74 3.14 -42.43
C GLU A 100 12.34 1.96 -41.66
N LEU A 101 11.82 1.62 -40.51
CA LEU A 101 12.29 0.49 -39.71
C LEU A 101 12.00 -0.87 -40.36
N GLU A 102 10.87 -1.02 -41.07
CA GLU A 102 10.60 -2.20 -41.90
C GLU A 102 11.58 -2.32 -43.05
N ALA A 103 11.95 -1.19 -43.70
CA ALA A 103 12.97 -1.19 -44.72
C ALA A 103 14.37 -1.63 -44.20
N ALA A 104 14.72 -1.17 -42.99
CA ALA A 104 15.94 -1.62 -42.30
C ALA A 104 15.93 -3.14 -42.03
N ARG A 105 14.84 -3.64 -41.47
CA ARG A 105 14.66 -5.08 -41.21
C ARG A 105 14.78 -5.93 -42.45
N ASP A 106 14.08 -5.56 -43.49
CA ASP A 106 14.03 -6.33 -44.76
C ASP A 106 15.39 -6.31 -45.47
N LEU A 107 16.11 -5.17 -45.44
CA LEU A 107 17.46 -5.04 -45.95
C LEU A 107 18.45 -5.96 -45.21
N LEU A 108 18.42 -5.96 -43.87
CA LEU A 108 19.27 -6.82 -43.04
C LEU A 108 18.99 -8.29 -43.29
N ALA A 109 17.73 -8.67 -43.41
CA ALA A 109 17.31 -10.04 -43.72
C ALA A 109 17.83 -10.49 -45.10
N ALA A 110 17.68 -9.65 -46.14
CA ALA A 110 18.14 -9.92 -47.49
C ALA A 110 19.67 -10.02 -47.58
N ALA A 111 20.40 -9.28 -46.72
CA ALA A 111 21.86 -9.33 -46.63
C ALA A 111 22.41 -10.51 -45.83
N GLY A 112 21.54 -11.38 -45.25
CA GLY A 112 21.96 -12.46 -44.35
C GLY A 112 22.38 -12.01 -42.96
N LEU A 113 22.06 -10.78 -42.59
CA LEU A 113 22.36 -10.14 -41.27
C LEU A 113 21.15 -10.19 -40.31
N GLY A 114 20.28 -11.17 -40.52
CA GLY A 114 19.04 -11.30 -39.77
C GLY A 114 19.19 -11.68 -38.27
N GLU A 115 20.39 -12.05 -37.82
CA GLU A 115 20.70 -12.42 -36.42
C GLU A 115 21.87 -11.57 -35.85
N GLY A 116 21.86 -10.25 -36.07
CA GLY A 116 22.90 -9.32 -35.57
C GLY A 116 22.39 -8.25 -34.62
N ASP A 117 23.30 -7.49 -34.01
CA ASP A 117 22.97 -6.37 -33.12
C ASP A 117 22.10 -5.32 -33.79
N MET A 118 22.34 -5.02 -35.08
CA MET A 118 21.56 -4.06 -35.86
C MET A 118 20.12 -4.57 -36.06
N MET A 119 19.91 -5.85 -36.30
CA MET A 119 18.58 -6.45 -36.39
C MET A 119 17.87 -6.39 -35.07
N SER A 120 18.54 -6.68 -33.96
CA SER A 120 18.00 -6.53 -32.61
C SER A 120 17.54 -5.09 -32.31
N GLU A 121 18.34 -4.09 -32.65
CA GLU A 121 17.99 -2.67 -32.51
C GLU A 121 16.76 -2.32 -33.36
N THR A 122 16.76 -2.74 -34.62
CA THR A 122 15.62 -2.52 -35.53
C THR A 122 14.33 -3.11 -35.02
N LEU A 123 14.36 -4.35 -34.51
CA LEU A 123 13.17 -5.01 -33.91
C LEU A 123 12.69 -4.28 -32.67
N SER A 124 13.60 -3.80 -31.82
CA SER A 124 13.26 -3.04 -30.63
C SER A 124 12.58 -1.72 -30.98
N ASN A 125 13.11 -0.98 -31.97
CA ASN A 125 12.53 0.27 -32.45
C ASN A 125 11.16 0.04 -33.11
N LEU A 126 10.97 -1.03 -33.92
CA LEU A 126 9.67 -1.43 -34.47
C LEU A 126 8.65 -1.71 -33.35
N GLY A 127 9.07 -2.39 -32.29
CA GLY A 127 8.22 -2.63 -31.13
C GLY A 127 7.69 -1.32 -30.54
N THR A 128 8.57 -0.37 -30.29
CA THR A 128 8.21 0.97 -29.79
C THR A 128 7.17 1.67 -30.68
N MET A 129 7.30 1.54 -32.02
CA MET A 129 6.28 2.07 -32.95
C MET A 129 4.93 1.38 -32.78
N HIS A 130 4.92 0.08 -32.54
CA HIS A 130 3.68 -0.66 -32.29
C HIS A 130 2.96 -0.18 -31.02
N THR A 131 3.69 0.07 -29.93
CA THR A 131 3.11 0.68 -28.73
C THR A 131 2.56 2.09 -29.00
N ALA A 132 3.29 2.93 -29.73
CA ALA A 132 2.82 4.26 -30.12
C ALA A 132 1.51 4.22 -30.93
N GLN A 133 1.27 3.14 -31.67
CA GLN A 133 0.04 2.90 -32.46
C GLN A 133 -1.04 2.12 -31.66
N GLY A 134 -0.87 1.91 -30.36
CA GLY A 134 -1.84 1.20 -29.50
C GLY A 134 -1.81 -0.32 -29.62
N ARG A 135 -0.70 -0.90 -30.06
CA ARG A 135 -0.47 -2.35 -30.24
C ARG A 135 0.63 -2.89 -29.30
N PRO A 136 0.51 -2.75 -27.98
CA PRO A 136 1.57 -3.11 -27.03
C PRO A 136 1.88 -4.62 -27.00
N ALA A 137 0.93 -5.48 -27.31
CA ALA A 137 1.17 -6.93 -27.40
C ALA A 137 2.24 -7.27 -28.45
N SER A 138 2.18 -6.62 -29.63
CA SER A 138 3.18 -6.78 -30.69
C SER A 138 4.54 -6.19 -30.31
N ASP A 139 4.57 -5.12 -29.51
CA ASP A 139 5.82 -4.57 -28.97
C ASP A 139 6.51 -5.60 -28.07
N VAL A 140 5.79 -6.17 -27.08
CA VAL A 140 6.34 -7.19 -26.18
C VAL A 140 6.95 -8.36 -26.96
N GLU A 141 6.30 -8.83 -28.03
CA GLU A 141 6.82 -9.90 -28.87
C GLU A 141 8.16 -9.51 -29.53
N LEU A 142 8.22 -8.30 -30.11
CA LEU A 142 9.43 -7.79 -30.77
C LEU A 142 10.56 -7.53 -29.79
N GLN A 143 10.29 -6.96 -28.61
CA GLN A 143 11.29 -6.75 -27.57
C GLN A 143 11.87 -8.09 -27.05
N ARG A 144 11.04 -9.11 -26.85
CA ARG A 144 11.49 -10.46 -26.49
C ARG A 144 12.40 -11.07 -27.56
N LYS A 145 12.05 -10.94 -28.85
CA LYS A 145 12.90 -11.39 -29.97
C LYS A 145 14.24 -10.66 -29.99
N ALA A 146 14.22 -9.33 -29.85
CA ALA A 146 15.42 -8.49 -29.81
C ALA A 146 16.34 -8.88 -28.64
N LEU A 147 15.78 -9.05 -27.45
CA LEU A 147 16.53 -9.47 -26.26
C LEU A 147 17.13 -10.87 -26.44
N ALA A 148 16.34 -11.86 -26.88
CA ALA A 148 16.82 -13.23 -27.08
C ALA A 148 17.97 -13.29 -28.10
N MET A 149 17.92 -12.49 -29.17
CA MET A 149 18.98 -12.36 -30.15
C MET A 149 20.27 -11.84 -29.51
N ARG A 150 20.23 -10.76 -28.73
CA ARG A 150 21.41 -10.21 -28.04
C ARG A 150 21.95 -11.13 -26.96
N VAL A 151 21.09 -11.84 -26.22
CA VAL A 151 21.54 -12.86 -25.27
C VAL A 151 22.31 -13.98 -25.96
N LYS A 152 21.85 -14.41 -27.16
CA LYS A 152 22.55 -15.43 -27.99
C LYS A 152 23.93 -14.93 -28.45
N LEU A 153 24.03 -13.64 -28.78
CA LEU A 153 25.28 -13.05 -29.30
C LEU A 153 26.32 -12.76 -28.22
N HIS A 154 25.87 -12.30 -27.05
CA HIS A 154 26.77 -11.70 -26.05
C HIS A 154 26.74 -12.39 -24.68
N GLY A 155 25.79 -13.29 -24.46
CA GLY A 155 25.53 -13.90 -23.16
C GLY A 155 24.56 -13.09 -22.27
N PRO A 156 23.99 -13.71 -21.22
CA PRO A 156 22.92 -13.13 -20.43
C PRO A 156 23.33 -11.98 -19.49
N ASP A 157 24.63 -11.89 -19.16
CA ASP A 157 25.16 -10.92 -18.19
C ASP A 157 25.84 -9.72 -18.89
N ASP A 158 25.77 -9.63 -20.22
CA ASP A 158 26.41 -8.56 -20.97
C ASP A 158 25.69 -7.22 -20.76
N THR A 159 26.41 -6.18 -20.41
CA THR A 159 25.86 -4.84 -20.13
C THR A 159 25.18 -4.18 -21.33
N ARG A 160 25.44 -4.64 -22.55
CA ARG A 160 24.75 -4.21 -23.79
C ARG A 160 23.25 -4.60 -23.80
N LEU A 161 22.86 -5.55 -22.98
CA LEU A 161 21.46 -5.96 -22.81
C LEU A 161 20.62 -4.94 -22.02
N ALA A 162 21.24 -4.00 -21.32
CA ALA A 162 20.59 -3.06 -20.42
C ALA A 162 19.42 -2.31 -21.10
N ILE A 163 19.59 -1.87 -22.34
CA ILE A 163 18.54 -1.15 -23.09
C ILE A 163 17.40 -2.08 -23.50
N ASN A 164 17.69 -3.36 -23.84
CA ASN A 164 16.65 -4.32 -24.20
C ASN A 164 15.79 -4.70 -23.00
N TYR A 165 16.39 -4.91 -21.83
CA TYR A 165 15.64 -5.13 -20.58
C TYR A 165 14.77 -3.92 -20.23
N TYR A 166 15.32 -2.71 -20.38
CA TYR A 166 14.58 -1.47 -20.15
C TYR A 166 13.36 -1.34 -21.09
N ASN A 167 13.58 -1.53 -22.39
CA ASN A 167 12.50 -1.43 -23.39
C ASN A 167 11.45 -2.54 -23.24
N LEU A 168 11.88 -3.77 -22.93
CA LEU A 168 10.95 -4.86 -22.63
C LEU A 168 10.10 -4.55 -21.39
N GLY A 169 10.72 -4.03 -20.33
CA GLY A 169 10.00 -3.62 -19.12
C GLY A 169 8.95 -2.55 -19.41
N TYR A 170 9.29 -1.58 -20.26
CA TYR A 170 8.35 -0.56 -20.70
C TYR A 170 7.18 -1.14 -21.52
N ALA A 171 7.48 -1.99 -22.53
CA ALA A 171 6.47 -2.64 -23.37
C ALA A 171 5.51 -3.52 -22.54
N LEU A 172 6.03 -4.26 -21.55
CA LEU A 172 5.24 -5.07 -20.63
C LEU A 172 4.31 -4.21 -19.76
N TYR A 173 4.79 -3.04 -19.30
CA TYR A 173 3.98 -2.08 -18.55
C TYR A 173 2.79 -1.58 -19.38
N GLU A 174 3.05 -1.14 -20.62
CA GLU A 174 1.99 -0.70 -21.55
C GLU A 174 1.03 -1.84 -21.92
N PHE A 175 1.51 -3.07 -21.99
CA PHE A 175 0.67 -4.25 -22.21
C PHE A 175 -0.18 -4.62 -21.00
N GLY A 176 0.13 -4.07 -19.80
CA GLY A 176 -0.61 -4.33 -18.56
C GLY A 176 -0.11 -5.51 -17.73
N GLN A 177 1.17 -5.83 -17.85
CA GLN A 177 1.87 -6.86 -17.07
C GLN A 177 2.87 -6.21 -16.08
N PRO A 178 2.41 -5.54 -15.01
CA PRO A 178 3.27 -4.70 -14.17
C PRO A 178 4.34 -5.47 -13.40
N LEU A 179 4.12 -6.74 -13.06
CA LEU A 179 5.12 -7.54 -12.32
C LEU A 179 6.31 -7.89 -13.20
N GLU A 180 6.07 -8.44 -14.40
CA GLU A 180 7.14 -8.74 -15.36
C GLU A 180 7.83 -7.46 -15.85
N ALA A 181 7.07 -6.37 -16.00
CA ALA A 181 7.59 -5.05 -16.34
C ALA A 181 8.61 -4.58 -15.31
N ALA A 182 8.28 -4.69 -14.01
CA ALA A 182 9.18 -4.29 -12.92
C ALA A 182 10.47 -5.13 -12.91
N ASP A 183 10.38 -6.46 -13.09
CA ASP A 183 11.55 -7.32 -13.14
C ASP A 183 12.52 -6.92 -14.27
N SER A 184 11.97 -6.70 -15.47
CA SER A 184 12.77 -6.34 -16.64
C SER A 184 13.39 -4.93 -16.50
N ILE A 185 12.57 -3.93 -16.13
CA ILE A 185 13.05 -2.55 -16.09
C ILE A 185 14.02 -2.32 -14.94
N GLU A 186 13.82 -2.97 -13.79
CA GLU A 186 14.74 -2.91 -12.66
C GLU A 186 16.12 -3.45 -13.06
N LEU A 187 16.19 -4.63 -13.72
CA LEU A 187 17.44 -5.21 -14.19
C LEU A 187 18.15 -4.29 -15.18
N GLY A 188 17.43 -3.82 -16.21
CA GLY A 188 18.00 -2.90 -17.21
C GLY A 188 18.48 -1.59 -16.59
N THR A 189 17.74 -1.06 -15.60
CA THR A 189 18.12 0.18 -14.90
C THR A 189 19.35 -0.01 -14.02
N ARG A 190 19.46 -1.10 -13.26
CA ARG A 190 20.64 -1.39 -12.45
C ARG A 190 21.89 -1.60 -13.32
N MET A 191 21.78 -2.28 -14.47
CA MET A 191 22.87 -2.40 -15.44
C MET A 191 23.29 -1.03 -15.98
N ARG A 192 22.36 -0.15 -16.33
CA ARG A 192 22.67 1.22 -16.80
C ARG A 192 23.31 2.07 -15.69
N LEU A 193 22.84 1.96 -14.45
CA LEU A 193 23.42 2.65 -13.31
C LEU A 193 24.88 2.24 -13.06
N ALA A 194 25.21 0.97 -13.29
CA ALA A 194 26.59 0.45 -13.14
C ALA A 194 27.54 0.86 -14.29
N THR A 195 27.02 1.17 -15.48
CA THR A 195 27.82 1.36 -16.69
C THR A 195 27.81 2.77 -17.24
N MET A 196 26.77 3.56 -17.00
CA MET A 196 26.67 4.93 -17.48
C MET A 196 27.37 5.91 -16.53
N LYS A 197 27.92 6.99 -17.10
CA LYS A 197 28.48 8.06 -16.27
C LYS A 197 27.38 8.82 -15.54
N PRO A 198 27.62 9.26 -14.28
CA PRO A 198 26.62 9.99 -13.48
C PRO A 198 26.14 11.31 -14.11
N ASP A 199 26.98 11.93 -14.93
CA ASP A 199 26.66 13.18 -15.63
C ASP A 199 25.88 12.99 -16.95
N ASN A 200 25.55 11.74 -17.32
CA ASN A 200 24.71 11.48 -18.48
C ASN A 200 23.22 11.75 -18.14
N PRO A 201 22.54 12.68 -18.86
CA PRO A 201 21.15 13.01 -18.56
C PRO A 201 20.18 11.84 -18.77
N ASP A 202 20.49 10.87 -19.63
CA ASP A 202 19.64 9.69 -19.86
C ASP A 202 19.56 8.81 -18.60
N LEU A 203 20.52 8.88 -17.70
CA LEU A 203 20.56 8.05 -16.50
C LEU A 203 19.46 8.47 -15.50
N PHE A 204 19.32 9.77 -15.20
CA PHE A 204 18.28 10.20 -14.27
C PHE A 204 16.86 10.03 -14.86
N LEU A 205 16.71 10.16 -16.19
CA LEU A 205 15.43 9.90 -16.87
C LEU A 205 15.08 8.41 -16.85
N THR A 206 16.09 7.54 -17.06
CA THR A 206 15.94 6.08 -16.93
C THR A 206 15.45 5.71 -15.53
N LEU A 207 16.10 6.24 -14.48
CA LEU A 207 15.76 5.99 -13.09
C LEU A 207 14.36 6.50 -12.75
N ALA A 208 13.99 7.70 -13.21
CA ALA A 208 12.65 8.25 -12.94
C ALA A 208 11.55 7.41 -13.63
N THR A 209 11.74 7.02 -14.87
CA THR A 209 10.77 6.16 -15.58
C THR A 209 10.65 4.78 -14.93
N ALA A 210 11.81 4.18 -14.59
CA ALA A 210 11.83 2.89 -13.89
C ALA A 210 11.12 2.98 -12.53
N ALA A 211 11.31 4.05 -11.76
CA ALA A 211 10.63 4.28 -10.50
C ALA A 211 9.10 4.25 -10.67
N GLY A 212 8.56 4.91 -11.69
CA GLY A 212 7.12 4.92 -11.98
C GLY A 212 6.55 3.54 -12.34
N ILE A 213 7.31 2.73 -13.08
CA ILE A 213 6.90 1.37 -13.48
C ILE A 213 7.02 0.40 -12.31
N VAL A 214 8.12 0.45 -11.57
CA VAL A 214 8.36 -0.41 -10.39
C VAL A 214 7.32 -0.12 -9.31
N GLU A 215 6.95 1.15 -9.09
CA GLU A 215 5.86 1.54 -8.16
C GLU A 215 4.54 0.85 -8.53
N SER A 216 4.22 0.75 -9.82
CA SER A 216 2.97 0.14 -10.30
C SER A 216 2.87 -1.36 -9.99
N SER A 217 3.99 -2.04 -9.75
CA SER A 217 4.05 -3.44 -9.32
C SER A 217 3.94 -3.62 -7.79
N GLY A 218 3.85 -2.53 -7.04
CA GLY A 218 3.85 -2.55 -5.57
C GLY A 218 5.24 -2.54 -4.92
N ARG A 219 6.34 -2.50 -5.68
CA ARG A 219 7.72 -2.43 -5.15
C ARG A 219 8.09 -1.00 -4.79
N VAL A 220 7.38 -0.44 -3.82
CA VAL A 220 7.45 0.98 -3.50
C VAL A 220 8.84 1.42 -3.03
N LEU A 221 9.57 0.59 -2.28
CA LEU A 221 10.91 0.92 -1.79
C LEU A 221 11.94 1.04 -2.90
N THR A 222 11.99 0.07 -3.82
CA THR A 222 12.84 0.16 -5.02
C THR A 222 12.48 1.37 -5.89
N ALA A 223 11.18 1.69 -5.98
CA ALA A 223 10.73 2.87 -6.71
C ALA A 223 11.24 4.18 -6.06
N ILE A 224 11.20 4.28 -4.73
CA ILE A 224 11.77 5.42 -3.99
C ILE A 224 13.28 5.50 -4.19
N GLU A 225 14.02 4.38 -4.06
CA GLU A 225 15.47 4.31 -4.30
C GLU A 225 15.83 4.91 -5.66
N PHE A 226 15.15 4.46 -6.71
CA PHE A 226 15.39 4.97 -8.06
C PHE A 226 15.03 6.45 -8.22
N ALA A 227 13.89 6.87 -7.67
CA ALA A 227 13.44 8.26 -7.75
C ALA A 227 14.36 9.22 -6.97
N GLN A 228 14.81 8.84 -5.76
CA GLN A 228 15.78 9.60 -4.98
C GLN A 228 17.11 9.71 -5.68
N LYS A 229 17.62 8.61 -6.27
CA LYS A 229 18.86 8.64 -7.05
C LYS A 229 18.74 9.51 -8.30
N ALA A 230 17.57 9.50 -8.94
CA ALA A 230 17.32 10.39 -10.09
C ALA A 230 17.36 11.88 -9.65
N VAL A 231 16.74 12.23 -8.53
CA VAL A 231 16.78 13.60 -7.97
C VAL A 231 18.18 14.01 -7.57
N GLU A 232 18.97 13.11 -6.95
CA GLU A 232 20.38 13.35 -6.60
C GLU A 232 21.21 13.69 -7.85
N LEU A 233 21.09 12.91 -8.92
CA LEU A 233 21.82 13.14 -10.17
C LEU A 233 21.41 14.47 -10.82
N VAL A 234 20.11 14.78 -10.85
CA VAL A 234 19.61 16.06 -11.35
C VAL A 234 20.20 17.23 -10.55
N ASN A 235 20.14 17.17 -9.23
CA ASN A 235 20.63 18.25 -8.36
C ASN A 235 22.15 18.47 -8.54
N THR A 236 22.90 17.38 -8.69
CA THR A 236 24.37 17.44 -8.76
C THR A 236 24.88 17.86 -10.14
N HIS A 237 24.29 17.31 -11.21
CA HIS A 237 24.86 17.45 -12.56
C HIS A 237 23.99 18.31 -13.49
N HIS A 238 22.66 18.36 -13.28
CA HIS A 238 21.71 18.96 -14.20
C HIS A 238 20.63 19.83 -13.53
N PRO A 239 20.96 20.74 -12.57
CA PRO A 239 19.96 21.43 -11.73
C PRO A 239 18.99 22.32 -12.52
N LYS A 240 19.36 22.74 -13.74
CA LYS A 240 18.54 23.58 -14.64
C LYS A 240 17.93 22.80 -15.79
N HIS A 241 17.99 21.47 -15.75
CA HIS A 241 17.44 20.65 -16.83
C HIS A 241 15.91 20.82 -16.91
N PRO A 242 15.29 20.97 -18.10
CA PRO A 242 13.84 21.17 -18.22
C PRO A 242 12.99 20.09 -17.53
N TYR A 243 13.52 18.87 -17.44
CA TYR A 243 12.84 17.74 -16.78
C TYR A 243 13.20 17.57 -15.29
N ALA A 244 13.90 18.51 -14.67
CA ALA A 244 14.20 18.42 -13.23
C ALA A 244 12.91 18.31 -12.39
N GLY A 245 11.92 19.14 -12.71
CA GLY A 245 10.60 19.08 -12.07
C GLY A 245 9.86 17.75 -12.31
N PHE A 246 9.97 17.15 -13.49
CA PHE A 246 9.40 15.83 -13.76
C PHE A 246 9.98 14.75 -12.82
N VAL A 247 11.31 14.72 -12.67
CA VAL A 247 11.99 13.75 -11.79
C VAL A 247 11.52 13.89 -10.34
N ARG A 248 11.39 15.14 -9.85
CA ARG A 248 10.83 15.41 -8.52
C ARG A 248 9.37 15.01 -8.42
N GLY A 249 8.58 15.23 -9.46
CA GLY A 249 7.18 14.79 -9.54
C GLY A 249 7.03 13.28 -9.40
N VAL A 250 7.94 12.51 -9.99
CA VAL A 250 8.01 11.05 -9.82
C VAL A 250 8.34 10.68 -8.37
N LEU A 251 9.32 11.35 -7.75
CA LEU A 251 9.63 11.13 -6.33
C LEU A 251 8.42 11.44 -5.44
N GLY A 252 7.74 12.58 -5.67
CA GLY A 252 6.53 12.93 -4.91
C GLY A 252 5.41 11.88 -5.07
N LYS A 253 5.22 11.36 -6.29
CA LYS A 253 4.25 10.29 -6.55
C LYS A 253 4.62 8.99 -5.81
N THR A 254 5.87 8.55 -5.87
CA THR A 254 6.34 7.33 -5.18
C THR A 254 6.25 7.47 -3.66
N LEU A 255 6.59 8.64 -3.10
CA LEU A 255 6.41 8.95 -1.68
C LEU A 255 4.93 8.89 -1.27
N THR A 256 4.02 9.40 -2.10
CA THR A 256 2.57 9.29 -1.85
C THR A 256 2.11 7.83 -1.86
N GLY A 257 2.61 7.02 -2.79
CA GLY A 257 2.37 5.57 -2.84
C GLY A 257 2.87 4.85 -1.57
N ALA A 258 3.98 5.29 -1.01
CA ALA A 258 4.55 4.80 0.24
C ALA A 258 3.81 5.27 1.51
N GLY A 259 2.80 6.15 1.38
CA GLY A 259 2.14 6.76 2.53
C GLY A 259 2.86 7.97 3.13
N ARG A 260 4.00 8.41 2.56
CA ARG A 260 4.80 9.59 2.98
C ARG A 260 4.23 10.88 2.38
N SER A 261 2.90 11.07 2.52
CA SER A 261 2.19 12.15 1.81
C SER A 261 2.60 13.56 2.24
N ALA A 262 2.99 13.76 3.50
CA ALA A 262 3.46 15.06 3.98
C ALA A 262 4.75 15.51 3.27
N GLU A 263 5.72 14.60 3.16
CA GLU A 263 6.98 14.83 2.44
C GLU A 263 6.74 14.96 0.92
N ALA A 264 5.86 14.12 0.38
CA ALA A 264 5.47 14.18 -1.02
C ALA A 264 4.94 15.56 -1.43
N ILE A 265 4.20 16.25 -0.56
CA ILE A 265 3.63 17.58 -0.83
C ILE A 265 4.74 18.59 -1.12
N GLU A 266 5.80 18.64 -0.32
CA GLU A 266 6.89 19.62 -0.48
C GLU A 266 7.65 19.36 -1.80
N VAL A 267 8.00 18.09 -2.06
CA VAL A 267 8.70 17.69 -3.27
C VAL A 267 7.85 17.93 -4.53
N THR A 268 6.54 17.61 -4.47
CA THR A 268 5.64 17.77 -5.63
C THR A 268 5.31 19.22 -5.88
N ARG A 269 5.23 20.08 -4.84
CA ARG A 269 5.04 21.53 -5.01
C ARG A 269 6.24 22.12 -5.77
N GLN A 270 7.46 21.80 -5.37
CA GLN A 270 8.66 22.20 -6.10
C GLN A 270 8.64 21.70 -7.55
N ALA A 271 8.19 20.47 -7.79
CA ALA A 271 8.04 19.92 -9.14
C ALA A 271 7.06 20.73 -10.00
N VAL A 272 5.91 21.14 -9.44
CA VAL A 272 4.92 21.99 -10.14
C VAL A 272 5.54 23.34 -10.53
N ASP A 273 6.23 24.00 -9.60
CA ASP A 273 6.83 25.32 -9.83
C ASP A 273 7.92 25.26 -10.90
N GLU A 274 8.80 24.25 -10.87
CA GLU A 274 9.86 24.04 -11.86
C GLU A 274 9.30 23.70 -13.25
N LEU A 275 8.30 22.83 -13.35
CA LEU A 275 7.68 22.46 -14.62
C LEU A 275 6.89 23.65 -15.20
N ALA A 276 6.17 24.41 -14.39
CA ALA A 276 5.46 25.59 -14.83
C ALA A 276 6.43 26.66 -15.37
N ALA A 277 7.59 26.86 -14.73
CA ALA A 277 8.62 27.78 -15.15
C ALA A 277 9.34 27.33 -16.44
N SER A 278 9.63 26.03 -16.59
CA SER A 278 10.41 25.50 -17.72
C SER A 278 9.57 25.16 -18.95
N MET A 279 8.33 24.68 -18.76
CA MET A 279 7.49 24.13 -19.83
C MET A 279 6.12 24.85 -19.96
N GLY A 280 5.76 25.65 -18.96
CA GLY A 280 4.47 26.35 -18.89
C GLY A 280 3.38 25.59 -18.13
N GLU A 281 2.38 26.34 -17.66
CA GLU A 281 1.29 25.80 -16.83
C GLU A 281 0.40 24.77 -17.55
N GLU A 282 0.23 24.90 -18.87
CA GLU A 282 -0.62 24.02 -19.67
C GLU A 282 0.12 22.76 -20.19
N ASN A 283 1.41 22.61 -19.88
CA ASN A 283 2.15 21.44 -20.29
C ASN A 283 1.59 20.19 -19.58
N PRO A 284 1.40 19.06 -20.28
CA PRO A 284 0.90 17.83 -19.69
C PRO A 284 1.62 17.39 -18.41
N LEU A 285 2.96 17.53 -18.36
CA LEU A 285 3.75 17.15 -17.17
C LEU A 285 3.45 18.08 -15.98
N THR A 286 3.22 19.38 -16.24
CA THR A 286 2.82 20.34 -15.19
C THR A 286 1.45 19.99 -14.64
N LEU A 287 0.48 19.72 -15.52
CA LEU A 287 -0.88 19.33 -15.12
C LEU A 287 -0.89 18.00 -14.35
N ASP A 288 -0.06 17.04 -14.76
CA ASP A 288 0.09 15.76 -14.05
C ASP A 288 0.74 15.94 -12.67
N ALA A 289 1.75 16.80 -12.54
CA ALA A 289 2.35 17.14 -11.24
C ALA A 289 1.33 17.81 -10.30
N ILE A 290 0.49 18.73 -10.82
CA ILE A 290 -0.61 19.34 -10.06
C ILE A 290 -1.59 18.25 -9.59
N GLY A 291 -1.95 17.29 -10.47
CA GLY A 291 -2.79 16.15 -10.12
C GLY A 291 -2.17 15.27 -9.02
N ASN A 292 -0.87 14.99 -9.08
CA ASN A 292 -0.15 14.23 -8.05
C ASN A 292 -0.11 14.97 -6.70
N LEU A 293 0.05 16.30 -6.73
CA LEU A 293 -0.03 17.15 -5.52
C LEU A 293 -1.44 17.06 -4.90
N ALA A 294 -2.48 17.10 -5.72
CA ALA A 294 -3.86 16.93 -5.26
C ALA A 294 -4.09 15.57 -4.58
N VAL A 295 -3.53 14.48 -5.15
CA VAL A 295 -3.61 13.15 -4.53
C VAL A 295 -2.91 13.13 -3.16
N SER A 296 -1.73 13.75 -3.03
CA SER A 296 -0.98 13.84 -1.77
C SER A 296 -1.76 14.62 -0.70
N MET A 297 -2.41 15.74 -1.09
CA MET A 297 -3.29 16.52 -0.21
C MET A 297 -4.49 15.70 0.25
N ALA A 298 -5.16 15.00 -0.67
CA ALA A 298 -6.32 14.16 -0.36
C ALA A 298 -5.98 13.01 0.59
N ARG A 299 -4.79 12.43 0.50
CA ARG A 299 -4.30 11.41 1.43
C ARG A 299 -4.18 11.92 2.87
N LEU A 300 -3.92 13.20 3.05
CA LEU A 300 -3.91 13.88 4.35
C LEU A 300 -5.29 14.43 4.77
N GLY A 301 -6.35 14.12 4.05
CA GLY A 301 -7.70 14.63 4.32
C GLY A 301 -7.94 16.09 3.92
N ARG A 302 -6.99 16.75 3.22
CA ARG A 302 -7.08 18.15 2.75
C ARG A 302 -7.88 18.20 1.45
N PHE A 303 -9.15 17.76 1.50
CA PHE A 303 -9.99 17.53 0.31
C PHE A 303 -10.32 18.80 -0.47
N ASP A 304 -10.50 19.95 0.20
CA ASP A 304 -10.79 21.23 -0.46
C ASP A 304 -9.62 21.67 -1.34
N GLU A 305 -8.40 21.60 -0.81
CA GLU A 305 -7.20 21.95 -1.55
C GLU A 305 -6.93 20.94 -2.68
N ALA A 306 -7.15 19.65 -2.41
CA ALA A 306 -7.03 18.62 -3.43
C ALA A 306 -8.01 18.84 -4.59
N ARG A 307 -9.25 19.23 -4.29
CA ARG A 307 -10.24 19.57 -5.29
C ARG A 307 -9.81 20.79 -6.12
N GLU A 308 -9.40 21.89 -5.48
CA GLU A 308 -8.94 23.09 -6.17
C GLU A 308 -7.76 22.82 -7.09
N LEU A 309 -6.76 22.06 -6.63
CA LEU A 309 -5.62 21.61 -7.44
C LEU A 309 -6.10 20.75 -8.61
N THR A 310 -7.02 19.81 -8.37
CA THR A 310 -7.57 18.96 -9.45
C THR A 310 -8.31 19.78 -10.49
N MET A 311 -9.10 20.77 -10.08
CA MET A 311 -9.76 21.69 -11.02
C MET A 311 -8.75 22.52 -11.81
N ARG A 312 -7.64 22.95 -11.17
CA ARG A 312 -6.52 23.64 -11.84
C ARG A 312 -5.79 22.73 -12.84
N SER A 313 -5.76 21.41 -12.61
CA SER A 313 -5.12 20.46 -13.52
C SER A 313 -5.91 20.19 -14.82
N ILE A 314 -7.11 20.74 -14.96
CA ILE A 314 -7.93 20.60 -16.18
C ILE A 314 -7.36 21.51 -17.27
N PRO A 315 -7.00 20.96 -18.47
CA PRO A 315 -6.51 21.76 -19.58
C PRO A 315 -7.47 22.86 -20.00
N LYS A 316 -6.99 24.06 -20.36
CA LYS A 316 -7.84 25.14 -20.91
C LYS A 316 -8.55 24.69 -22.19
N LYS A 317 -7.84 23.94 -23.03
CA LYS A 317 -8.41 23.29 -24.23
C LYS A 317 -9.01 21.93 -23.87
N ARG A 318 -10.11 21.94 -23.12
CA ARG A 318 -10.77 20.74 -22.59
C ARG A 318 -11.11 19.71 -23.67
N GLU A 319 -11.40 20.15 -24.90
CA GLU A 319 -11.83 19.28 -25.98
C GLU A 319 -10.73 18.45 -26.61
N GLU A 320 -9.50 18.98 -26.66
CA GLU A 320 -8.32 18.26 -27.18
C GLU A 320 -7.93 17.07 -26.32
N ARG A 321 -8.23 17.14 -25.00
CA ARG A 321 -7.94 16.09 -24.01
C ARG A 321 -9.23 15.70 -23.26
N ALA A 322 -10.29 15.42 -23.98
CA ALA A 322 -11.61 15.13 -23.42
C ALA A 322 -11.61 13.98 -22.37
N PRO A 323 -10.92 12.83 -22.57
CA PRO A 323 -10.85 11.77 -21.56
C PRO A 323 -10.20 12.22 -20.25
N ASP A 324 -9.12 13.01 -20.31
CA ASP A 324 -8.42 13.49 -19.13
C ASP A 324 -9.23 14.53 -18.37
N THR A 325 -9.89 15.43 -19.13
CA THR A 325 -10.85 16.39 -18.55
C THR A 325 -11.93 15.70 -17.73
N VAL A 326 -12.57 14.65 -18.27
CA VAL A 326 -13.63 13.93 -17.54
C VAL A 326 -13.06 13.20 -16.33
N ARG A 327 -11.85 12.59 -16.43
CA ARG A 327 -11.20 11.96 -15.27
C ARG A 327 -10.89 12.96 -14.16
N ALA A 328 -10.41 14.16 -14.50
CA ALA A 328 -10.16 15.22 -13.53
C ALA A 328 -11.47 15.68 -12.86
N LEU A 329 -12.56 15.84 -13.62
CA LEU A 329 -13.87 16.16 -13.05
C LEU A 329 -14.42 15.06 -12.13
N ILE A 330 -14.25 13.77 -12.49
CA ILE A 330 -14.56 12.63 -11.62
C ILE A 330 -13.77 12.74 -10.29
N THR A 331 -12.49 13.02 -10.38
CA THR A 331 -11.60 13.13 -9.20
C THR A 331 -11.97 14.32 -8.32
N ALA A 332 -12.22 15.49 -8.91
CA ALA A 332 -12.64 16.70 -8.20
C ALA A 332 -14.01 16.51 -7.51
N SER A 333 -14.97 15.87 -8.20
CA SER A 333 -16.27 15.51 -7.62
C SER A 333 -16.12 14.57 -6.42
N ASN A 334 -15.28 13.54 -6.52
CA ASN A 334 -15.00 12.65 -5.39
C ASN A 334 -14.39 13.43 -4.20
N TYR A 335 -13.45 14.35 -4.44
CA TYR A 335 -12.86 15.15 -3.35
C TYR A 335 -13.87 16.11 -2.72
N ALA A 336 -14.74 16.74 -3.51
CA ALA A 336 -15.85 17.52 -2.96
C ALA A 336 -16.76 16.69 -2.05
N GLY A 337 -17.12 15.46 -2.49
CA GLY A 337 -17.95 14.54 -1.71
C GLY A 337 -17.26 14.00 -0.45
N GLU A 338 -15.96 13.67 -0.50
CA GLU A 338 -15.19 13.27 0.68
C GLU A 338 -14.98 14.46 1.66
N GLY A 339 -14.93 15.70 1.14
CA GLY A 339 -14.93 16.93 1.94
C GLY A 339 -16.31 17.34 2.49
N GLY A 340 -17.37 16.54 2.25
CA GLY A 340 -18.74 16.82 2.72
C GLY A 340 -19.52 17.84 1.91
N ARG A 341 -19.02 18.28 0.74
CA ARG A 341 -19.64 19.26 -0.15
C ARG A 341 -20.47 18.57 -1.23
N GLU A 342 -21.53 17.86 -0.82
CA GLU A 342 -22.30 17.00 -1.72
C GLU A 342 -22.95 17.73 -2.90
N ALA A 343 -23.49 18.94 -2.68
CA ALA A 343 -24.09 19.73 -3.76
C ALA A 343 -23.07 20.13 -4.83
N GLU A 344 -21.85 20.48 -4.40
CA GLU A 344 -20.74 20.80 -5.31
C GLU A 344 -20.23 19.55 -6.04
N ALA A 345 -20.14 18.41 -5.35
CA ALA A 345 -19.79 17.13 -5.95
C ALA A 345 -20.76 16.75 -7.09
N ILE A 346 -22.06 16.92 -6.87
CA ILE A 346 -23.08 16.70 -7.89
C ILE A 346 -22.86 17.65 -9.08
N ALA A 347 -22.68 18.95 -8.84
CA ALA A 347 -22.52 19.94 -9.91
C ALA A 347 -21.28 19.64 -10.78
N ILE A 348 -20.15 19.27 -10.16
CA ILE A 348 -18.92 18.89 -10.89
C ILE A 348 -19.13 17.59 -11.69
N ALA A 349 -19.79 16.59 -11.10
CA ALA A 349 -20.07 15.33 -11.81
C ALA A 349 -21.06 15.52 -12.96
N GLU A 350 -22.05 16.42 -12.85
CA GLU A 350 -22.97 16.79 -13.92
C GLU A 350 -22.26 17.48 -15.08
N ASP A 351 -21.33 18.43 -14.80
CA ASP A 351 -20.47 19.01 -15.84
C ASP A 351 -19.68 17.92 -16.57
N GLY A 352 -19.06 17.01 -15.81
CA GLY A 352 -18.34 15.89 -16.38
C GLY A 352 -19.18 14.95 -17.23
N TYR A 353 -20.40 14.61 -16.77
CA TYR A 353 -21.32 13.75 -17.49
C TYR A 353 -21.84 14.41 -18.79
N ALA A 354 -22.26 15.68 -18.73
CA ALA A 354 -22.69 16.44 -19.86
C ALA A 354 -21.59 16.63 -20.91
N PHE A 355 -20.37 16.91 -20.45
CA PHE A 355 -19.19 17.02 -21.32
C PHE A 355 -18.84 15.66 -21.97
N ALA A 356 -18.88 14.57 -21.24
CA ALA A 356 -18.66 13.23 -21.77
C ALA A 356 -19.74 12.83 -22.78
N ALA A 357 -21.02 13.15 -22.52
CA ALA A 357 -22.13 12.88 -23.42
C ALA A 357 -21.99 13.62 -24.77
N LYS A 358 -21.40 14.84 -24.74
CA LYS A 358 -21.18 15.65 -25.97
C LYS A 358 -19.95 15.16 -26.77
N LYS A 359 -18.90 14.67 -26.11
CA LYS A 359 -17.58 14.44 -26.72
C LYS A 359 -17.18 12.98 -26.91
N MET A 360 -17.95 12.06 -26.35
CA MET A 360 -17.62 10.62 -26.37
C MET A 360 -18.80 9.78 -26.88
N PRO A 361 -18.52 8.62 -27.51
CA PRO A 361 -19.56 7.68 -27.89
C PRO A 361 -20.44 7.24 -26.71
N PRO A 362 -21.71 6.92 -26.91
CA PRO A 362 -22.64 6.53 -25.85
C PRO A 362 -22.16 5.36 -24.99
N ASP A 363 -21.41 4.44 -25.58
CA ASP A 363 -20.86 3.25 -24.91
C ASP A 363 -19.41 3.41 -24.39
N HIS A 364 -18.88 4.64 -24.33
CA HIS A 364 -17.50 4.88 -23.90
C HIS A 364 -17.31 4.62 -22.38
N ALA A 365 -16.29 3.87 -22.00
CA ALA A 365 -16.05 3.46 -20.61
C ALA A 365 -15.95 4.65 -19.61
N ILE A 366 -15.35 5.78 -20.03
CA ILE A 366 -15.24 6.97 -19.16
C ILE A 366 -16.61 7.63 -18.93
N ARG A 367 -17.53 7.58 -19.93
CA ARG A 367 -18.90 8.01 -19.74
C ARG A 367 -19.61 7.20 -18.66
N ALA A 368 -19.45 5.88 -18.67
CA ALA A 368 -19.96 5.01 -17.59
C ALA A 368 -19.33 5.36 -16.24
N GLN A 369 -18.03 5.69 -16.17
CA GLN A 369 -17.37 6.06 -14.91
C GLN A 369 -17.93 7.36 -14.31
N VAL A 370 -18.15 8.40 -15.11
CA VAL A 370 -18.73 9.64 -14.59
C VAL A 370 -20.20 9.48 -14.22
N ALA A 371 -20.98 8.69 -14.98
CA ALA A 371 -22.35 8.33 -14.63
C ALA A 371 -22.42 7.56 -13.30
N PHE A 372 -21.50 6.63 -13.08
CA PHE A 372 -21.36 5.89 -11.82
C PHE A 372 -21.11 6.83 -10.63
N VAL A 373 -20.17 7.78 -10.75
CA VAL A 373 -19.84 8.73 -9.68
C VAL A 373 -21.02 9.68 -9.42
N LEU A 374 -21.64 10.20 -10.47
CA LEU A 374 -22.84 11.04 -10.34
C LEU A 374 -23.99 10.28 -9.63
N ALA A 375 -24.20 9.00 -9.98
CA ALA A 375 -25.24 8.18 -9.34
C ALA A 375 -25.00 8.01 -7.83
N ILE A 376 -23.74 7.84 -7.39
CA ILE A 376 -23.40 7.76 -5.95
C ILE A 376 -23.75 9.08 -5.24
N HIS A 377 -23.39 10.22 -5.80
CA HIS A 377 -23.68 11.53 -5.19
C HIS A 377 -25.18 11.83 -5.17
N LEU A 378 -25.91 11.47 -6.22
CA LEU A 378 -27.38 11.60 -6.26
C LEU A 378 -28.06 10.68 -5.23
N GLU A 379 -27.57 9.47 -5.05
CA GLU A 379 -28.08 8.58 -3.98
C GLU A 379 -27.90 9.22 -2.59
N ARG A 380 -26.71 9.78 -2.31
CA ARG A 380 -26.41 10.44 -1.04
C ARG A 380 -27.29 11.67 -0.79
N SER A 381 -27.68 12.38 -1.86
CA SER A 381 -28.61 13.51 -1.80
C SER A 381 -30.09 13.11 -1.79
N GLY A 382 -30.41 11.80 -1.86
CA GLY A 382 -31.79 11.29 -1.88
C GLY A 382 -32.48 11.26 -3.24
N GLN A 383 -31.78 11.60 -4.33
CA GLN A 383 -32.33 11.61 -5.72
C GLN A 383 -32.29 10.19 -6.32
N LEU A 384 -32.99 9.25 -5.68
CA LEU A 384 -32.85 7.81 -5.91
C LEU A 384 -33.24 7.36 -7.33
N LYS A 385 -34.28 7.96 -7.95
CA LYS A 385 -34.73 7.57 -9.31
C LYS A 385 -33.68 7.89 -10.35
N ARG A 386 -33.14 9.11 -10.34
CA ARG A 386 -32.10 9.54 -11.28
C ARG A 386 -30.80 8.77 -11.06
N ALA A 387 -30.45 8.48 -9.81
CA ALA A 387 -29.30 7.62 -9.47
C ALA A 387 -29.46 6.21 -10.07
N LEU A 388 -30.65 5.63 -10.00
CA LEU A 388 -30.96 4.33 -10.58
C LEU A 388 -30.81 4.32 -12.10
N GLU A 389 -31.35 5.32 -12.79
CA GLU A 389 -31.26 5.47 -14.26
C GLU A 389 -29.80 5.54 -14.72
N LEU A 390 -28.96 6.36 -14.08
CA LEU A 390 -27.53 6.48 -14.40
C LEU A 390 -26.75 5.19 -14.11
N MET A 391 -27.12 4.49 -13.05
CA MET A 391 -26.46 3.21 -12.71
C MET A 391 -26.87 2.09 -13.68
N GLN A 392 -28.12 2.10 -14.18
CA GLN A 392 -28.56 1.21 -15.26
C GLN A 392 -27.79 1.48 -16.56
N GLU A 393 -27.61 2.75 -16.95
CA GLU A 393 -26.75 3.14 -18.08
C GLU A 393 -25.32 2.62 -17.88
N THR A 394 -24.74 2.84 -16.69
CA THR A 394 -23.39 2.37 -16.33
C THR A 394 -23.25 0.86 -16.49
N ALA A 395 -24.17 0.10 -15.90
CA ALA A 395 -24.15 -1.38 -15.95
C ALA A 395 -24.31 -1.89 -17.40
N ALA A 396 -25.17 -1.26 -18.20
CA ALA A 396 -25.36 -1.61 -19.61
C ALA A 396 -24.10 -1.38 -20.46
N ILE A 397 -23.37 -0.26 -20.21
CA ILE A 397 -22.10 0.00 -20.91
C ILE A 397 -21.04 -1.02 -20.51
N PHE A 398 -20.87 -1.30 -19.20
CA PHE A 398 -19.90 -2.28 -18.77
C PHE A 398 -20.24 -3.70 -19.22
N ALA A 399 -21.53 -4.06 -19.29
CA ALA A 399 -21.95 -5.36 -19.82
C ALA A 399 -21.55 -5.59 -21.29
N LYS A 400 -21.44 -4.54 -22.09
CA LYS A 400 -20.99 -4.61 -23.49
C LYS A 400 -19.48 -4.61 -23.67
N ARG A 401 -18.75 -3.99 -22.74
CA ARG A 401 -17.31 -3.72 -22.89
C ARG A 401 -16.39 -4.53 -22.01
N GLU A 402 -16.92 -5.06 -20.93
CA GLU A 402 -16.15 -5.75 -19.92
C GLU A 402 -16.55 -7.22 -19.85
N ASP A 403 -15.59 -8.06 -19.52
CA ASP A 403 -15.87 -9.47 -19.23
C ASP A 403 -16.93 -9.61 -18.14
N ALA A 404 -17.73 -10.70 -18.21
CA ALA A 404 -18.79 -10.99 -17.24
C ALA A 404 -18.30 -11.10 -15.79
N GLU A 405 -17.00 -11.35 -15.60
CA GLU A 405 -16.35 -11.46 -14.32
C GLU A 405 -15.43 -10.27 -14.00
N SER A 406 -15.41 -9.23 -14.83
CA SER A 406 -14.62 -8.02 -14.53
C SER A 406 -15.05 -7.43 -13.19
N PRO A 407 -14.08 -7.10 -12.29
CA PRO A 407 -14.38 -6.46 -11.01
C PRO A 407 -15.17 -5.17 -11.15
N ARG A 408 -14.94 -4.40 -12.22
CA ARG A 408 -15.64 -3.15 -12.50
C ARG A 408 -17.11 -3.40 -12.83
N ARG A 409 -17.40 -4.40 -13.66
CA ARG A 409 -18.78 -4.81 -14.01
C ARG A 409 -19.50 -5.34 -12.78
N LEU A 410 -18.90 -6.27 -12.04
CA LEU A 410 -19.48 -6.84 -10.83
C LEU A 410 -19.71 -5.75 -9.75
N GLY A 411 -18.79 -4.80 -9.62
CA GLY A 411 -18.98 -3.65 -8.73
C GLY A 411 -20.19 -2.79 -9.11
N ALA A 412 -20.36 -2.48 -10.40
CA ALA A 412 -21.52 -1.73 -10.89
C ALA A 412 -22.83 -2.50 -10.63
N ASP A 413 -22.85 -3.83 -10.78
CA ASP A 413 -24.00 -4.68 -10.46
C ASP A 413 -24.37 -4.62 -8.97
N VAL A 414 -23.39 -4.60 -8.06
CA VAL A 414 -23.62 -4.44 -6.62
C VAL A 414 -24.25 -3.08 -6.31
N TYR A 415 -23.75 -1.99 -6.91
CA TYR A 415 -24.31 -0.65 -6.71
C TYR A 415 -25.72 -0.53 -7.32
N LEU A 416 -25.92 -1.08 -8.52
CA LEU A 416 -27.23 -1.12 -9.16
C LEU A 416 -28.26 -1.86 -8.30
N GLY A 417 -27.91 -3.04 -7.80
CA GLY A 417 -28.79 -3.81 -6.93
C GLY A 417 -29.12 -3.06 -5.64
N GLY A 418 -28.15 -2.34 -5.05
CA GLY A 418 -28.39 -1.48 -3.90
C GLY A 418 -29.38 -0.34 -4.17
N LEU A 419 -29.29 0.29 -5.36
CA LEU A 419 -30.25 1.31 -5.80
C LEU A 419 -31.63 0.73 -6.15
N GLU A 420 -31.69 -0.47 -6.73
CA GLU A 420 -32.94 -1.21 -6.92
C GLU A 420 -33.66 -1.42 -5.59
N ILE A 421 -32.95 -1.86 -4.53
CA ILE A 421 -33.49 -2.00 -3.16
C ILE A 421 -34.02 -0.65 -2.64
N ALA A 422 -33.23 0.42 -2.78
CA ALA A 422 -33.58 1.76 -2.33
C ALA A 422 -34.83 2.33 -3.04
N ASN A 423 -35.07 1.87 -4.28
CA ASN A 423 -36.27 2.21 -5.06
C ASN A 423 -37.42 1.20 -4.91
N GLY A 424 -37.38 0.30 -3.93
CA GLY A 424 -38.46 -0.64 -3.59
C GLY A 424 -38.39 -2.01 -4.31
N LEU A 425 -37.47 -2.23 -5.23
CA LEU A 425 -37.25 -3.50 -5.94
C LEU A 425 -36.39 -4.47 -5.11
N ARG A 426 -36.84 -4.72 -3.86
CA ARG A 426 -36.01 -5.39 -2.84
C ARG A 426 -35.45 -6.76 -3.26
N GLN A 427 -36.32 -7.66 -3.75
CA GLN A 427 -35.90 -9.02 -4.10
C GLN A 427 -34.98 -9.03 -5.34
N GLN A 428 -35.34 -8.29 -6.36
CA GLN A 428 -34.54 -8.17 -7.60
C GLN A 428 -33.16 -7.61 -7.29
N GLY A 429 -33.11 -6.47 -6.57
CA GLY A 429 -31.86 -5.82 -6.22
C GLY A 429 -30.97 -6.70 -5.39
N TYR A 430 -31.53 -7.41 -4.39
CA TYR A 430 -30.73 -8.31 -3.57
C TYR A 430 -30.19 -9.51 -4.36
N ALA A 431 -30.99 -10.14 -5.23
CA ALA A 431 -30.54 -11.24 -6.08
C ALA A 431 -29.34 -10.81 -6.96
N ARG A 432 -29.38 -9.58 -7.52
CA ARG A 432 -28.27 -9.00 -8.28
C ARG A 432 -27.01 -8.84 -7.42
N VAL A 433 -27.16 -8.23 -6.23
CA VAL A 433 -26.05 -8.05 -5.29
C VAL A 433 -25.39 -9.38 -4.94
N ALA A 434 -26.18 -10.37 -4.54
CA ALA A 434 -25.67 -11.68 -4.14
C ALA A 434 -24.92 -12.37 -5.27
N ALA A 435 -25.48 -12.39 -6.48
CA ALA A 435 -24.85 -13.00 -7.64
C ALA A 435 -23.51 -12.34 -8.02
N ALA A 436 -23.43 -11.00 -7.93
CA ALA A 436 -22.20 -10.27 -8.22
C ALA A 436 -21.13 -10.46 -7.12
N ALA A 437 -21.53 -10.39 -5.85
CA ALA A 437 -20.64 -10.58 -4.71
C ALA A 437 -20.05 -12.00 -4.66
N ASP A 438 -20.84 -13.02 -4.97
CA ASP A 438 -20.40 -14.43 -5.02
C ASP A 438 -19.33 -14.68 -6.10
N LYS A 439 -19.47 -14.05 -7.27
CA LYS A 439 -18.45 -14.11 -8.33
C LYS A 439 -17.18 -13.32 -7.98
N MET A 440 -17.29 -12.29 -7.15
CA MET A 440 -16.16 -11.44 -6.76
C MET A 440 -15.30 -12.05 -5.63
N ALA A 441 -15.91 -12.79 -4.72
CA ALA A 441 -15.23 -13.33 -3.54
C ALA A 441 -13.97 -14.18 -3.85
N PRO A 442 -13.95 -15.12 -4.83
CA PRO A 442 -12.76 -15.87 -5.17
C PRO A 442 -11.60 -14.98 -5.68
N LYS A 443 -11.93 -13.92 -6.43
CA LYS A 443 -10.93 -12.98 -6.96
C LYS A 443 -10.27 -12.15 -5.84
N MET A 444 -11.05 -11.76 -4.84
CA MET A 444 -10.53 -11.07 -3.66
C MET A 444 -9.52 -11.96 -2.91
N PHE A 445 -9.83 -13.24 -2.70
CA PHE A 445 -8.90 -14.16 -2.02
C PHE A 445 -7.59 -14.35 -2.79
N ALA A 446 -7.65 -14.41 -4.12
CA ALA A 446 -6.46 -14.53 -4.96
C ALA A 446 -5.55 -13.30 -4.84
N ILE A 447 -6.13 -12.08 -4.81
CA ILE A 447 -5.37 -10.82 -4.65
C ILE A 447 -4.82 -10.69 -3.22
N ALA A 448 -5.61 -11.01 -2.20
CA ALA A 448 -5.19 -10.91 -0.81
C ALA A 448 -4.00 -11.83 -0.46
N GLN A 449 -3.81 -12.92 -1.21
CA GLN A 449 -2.67 -13.83 -1.05
C GLN A 449 -1.38 -13.31 -1.68
N ASP A 450 -1.43 -12.24 -2.48
CA ASP A 450 -0.26 -11.63 -3.10
C ASP A 450 0.22 -10.39 -2.32
N PRO A 451 1.32 -10.51 -1.53
CA PRO A 451 1.86 -9.39 -0.76
C PRO A 451 2.34 -8.22 -1.63
N ALA A 452 2.61 -8.45 -2.93
CA ALA A 452 3.07 -7.42 -3.85
C ALA A 452 1.93 -6.47 -4.26
N LEU A 453 0.66 -6.86 -4.10
CA LEU A 453 -0.50 -6.04 -4.47
C LEU A 453 -0.95 -5.07 -3.36
N GLY A 454 -0.18 -4.97 -2.29
CA GLY A 454 -0.37 -3.99 -1.22
C GLY A 454 -1.50 -4.31 -0.24
N ALA A 455 -1.45 -3.65 0.91
CA ALA A 455 -2.34 -3.87 2.04
C ALA A 455 -3.77 -3.32 1.86
N SER A 456 -4.12 -2.71 0.72
CA SER A 456 -5.45 -2.14 0.53
C SER A 456 -6.41 -3.16 -0.08
N ASN A 457 -7.49 -3.44 0.64
CA ASN A 457 -8.59 -4.23 0.08
C ASN A 457 -9.33 -3.41 -0.99
N SER A 458 -8.94 -3.60 -2.26
CA SER A 458 -9.55 -2.92 -3.42
C SER A 458 -11.04 -3.23 -3.59
N TYR A 459 -11.56 -4.26 -2.91
CA TYR A 459 -12.96 -4.66 -2.93
C TYR A 459 -13.75 -4.20 -1.71
N TYR A 460 -13.12 -3.50 -0.76
CA TYR A 460 -13.75 -3.01 0.46
C TYR A 460 -15.10 -2.33 0.20
N GLU A 461 -15.13 -1.32 -0.67
CA GLU A 461 -16.33 -0.56 -0.97
C GLU A 461 -17.45 -1.42 -1.54
N THR A 462 -17.11 -2.38 -2.40
CA THR A 462 -18.10 -3.26 -3.03
C THR A 462 -18.73 -4.19 -2.00
N PHE A 463 -17.94 -4.82 -1.13
CA PHE A 463 -18.47 -5.70 -0.09
C PHE A 463 -19.16 -4.93 1.04
N ALA A 464 -18.69 -3.73 1.39
CA ALA A 464 -19.39 -2.85 2.33
C ALA A 464 -20.79 -2.46 1.80
N ARG A 465 -20.89 -2.16 0.49
CA ARG A 465 -22.17 -1.91 -0.17
C ARG A 465 -23.06 -3.15 -0.24
N ALA A 466 -22.48 -4.33 -0.50
CA ALA A 466 -23.21 -5.60 -0.47
C ALA A 466 -23.76 -5.92 0.92
N ALA A 467 -23.00 -5.66 1.98
CA ALA A 467 -23.43 -5.83 3.36
C ALA A 467 -24.60 -4.88 3.70
N GLU A 468 -24.52 -3.61 3.29
CA GLU A 468 -25.60 -2.64 3.45
C GLU A 468 -26.89 -3.13 2.75
N ALA A 469 -26.78 -3.57 1.49
CA ALA A 469 -27.88 -4.10 0.71
C ALA A 469 -28.52 -5.34 1.36
N ALA A 470 -27.70 -6.25 1.87
CA ALA A 470 -28.16 -7.45 2.59
C ALA A 470 -28.92 -7.09 3.88
N ILE A 471 -28.44 -6.10 4.65
CA ILE A 471 -29.17 -5.59 5.83
C ILE A 471 -30.53 -5.03 5.43
N GLN A 472 -30.58 -4.17 4.42
CA GLN A 472 -31.83 -3.56 3.94
C GLN A 472 -32.81 -4.59 3.37
N ALA A 473 -32.31 -5.66 2.77
CA ALA A 473 -33.11 -6.75 2.26
C ALA A 473 -33.58 -7.75 3.35
N GLY A 474 -33.01 -7.72 4.56
CA GLY A 474 -33.37 -8.59 5.66
C GLY A 474 -32.56 -9.89 5.71
N HIS A 475 -31.34 -9.90 5.16
CA HIS A 475 -30.41 -11.05 5.12
C HIS A 475 -29.17 -10.82 6.02
N PRO A 476 -29.30 -10.85 7.37
CA PRO A 476 -28.18 -10.54 8.26
C PRO A 476 -27.03 -11.55 8.20
N GLY A 477 -27.28 -12.81 7.82
CA GLY A 477 -26.24 -13.83 7.62
C GLY A 477 -25.32 -13.46 6.47
N ASP A 478 -25.88 -13.03 5.34
CA ASP A 478 -25.10 -12.57 4.19
C ASP A 478 -24.41 -11.22 4.45
N ALA A 479 -25.08 -10.32 5.20
CA ALA A 479 -24.45 -9.07 5.63
C ALA A 479 -23.16 -9.36 6.44
N PHE A 480 -23.22 -10.31 7.38
CA PHE A 480 -22.07 -10.73 8.17
C PHE A 480 -20.97 -11.35 7.29
N ARG A 481 -21.34 -12.16 6.31
CA ARG A 481 -20.42 -12.72 5.32
C ARG A 481 -19.73 -11.62 4.52
N TYR A 482 -20.47 -10.64 4.02
CA TYR A 482 -19.89 -9.52 3.25
C TYR A 482 -19.02 -8.60 4.12
N HIS A 483 -19.36 -8.40 5.38
CA HIS A 483 -18.49 -7.69 6.33
C HIS A 483 -17.13 -8.39 6.50
N GLN A 484 -17.10 -9.73 6.61
CA GLN A 484 -15.86 -10.50 6.68
C GLN A 484 -15.04 -10.34 5.39
N LEU A 485 -15.70 -10.43 4.22
CA LEU A 485 -15.04 -10.24 2.93
C LEU A 485 -14.47 -8.81 2.79
N ALA A 486 -15.20 -7.79 3.20
CA ALA A 486 -14.71 -6.41 3.17
C ALA A 486 -13.51 -6.18 4.10
N SER A 487 -13.49 -6.84 5.26
CA SER A 487 -12.41 -6.73 6.25
C SER A 487 -11.21 -7.64 5.96
N TYR A 488 -11.28 -8.42 4.88
CA TYR A 488 -10.23 -9.39 4.57
C TYR A 488 -8.97 -8.67 4.06
N ASP A 489 -7.96 -8.61 4.90
CA ASP A 489 -6.67 -7.95 4.67
C ASP A 489 -5.49 -8.78 5.19
N VAL A 490 -4.29 -8.23 5.16
CA VAL A 490 -3.08 -8.87 5.68
C VAL A 490 -3.16 -9.23 7.17
N ASN A 491 -3.94 -8.49 7.96
CA ASN A 491 -4.10 -8.77 9.39
C ASN A 491 -4.94 -10.04 9.61
N VAL A 492 -5.97 -10.23 8.78
CA VAL A 492 -6.78 -11.47 8.79
C VAL A 492 -5.93 -12.67 8.39
N LEU A 493 -5.08 -12.53 7.36
CA LEU A 493 -4.13 -13.59 6.95
C LEU A 493 -3.16 -13.95 8.07
N ALA A 494 -2.60 -12.96 8.78
CA ALA A 494 -1.71 -13.22 9.91
C ALA A 494 -2.43 -13.94 11.05
N SER A 495 -3.65 -13.50 11.36
CA SER A 495 -4.50 -14.14 12.37
C SER A 495 -4.80 -15.61 12.03
N GLN A 496 -5.05 -15.92 10.76
CA GLN A 496 -5.24 -17.30 10.30
C GLN A 496 -3.97 -18.14 10.49
N GLN A 497 -2.81 -17.58 10.18
CA GLN A 497 -1.53 -18.28 10.40
C GLN A 497 -1.29 -18.59 11.88
N VAL A 498 -1.71 -17.68 12.76
CA VAL A 498 -1.69 -17.94 14.21
C VAL A 498 -2.67 -19.06 14.59
N ALA A 499 -3.89 -19.03 14.04
CA ALA A 499 -4.88 -20.09 14.30
C ALA A 499 -4.37 -21.46 13.84
N MET A 500 -3.72 -21.55 12.67
CA MET A 500 -3.06 -22.74 12.18
C MET A 500 -1.97 -23.25 13.14
N ARG A 501 -1.10 -22.37 13.64
CA ARG A 501 -0.07 -22.72 14.63
C ARG A 501 -0.67 -23.14 15.96
N THR A 502 -1.73 -22.46 16.40
CA THR A 502 -2.41 -22.77 17.66
C THR A 502 -3.13 -24.11 17.60
N ALA A 503 -3.79 -24.42 16.49
CA ALA A 503 -4.42 -25.73 16.26
C ALA A 503 -3.37 -26.87 16.24
N ALA A 504 -2.20 -26.60 15.65
CA ALA A 504 -1.05 -27.50 15.67
C ALA A 504 -0.34 -27.56 17.04
N GLY A 505 -0.49 -26.53 17.86
CA GLY A 505 0.34 -26.22 19.04
C GLY A 505 0.11 -27.08 20.29
N ARG A 506 -0.66 -28.16 20.22
CA ARG A 506 -0.68 -29.20 21.25
C ARG A 506 0.53 -30.14 21.19
N SER A 507 1.29 -30.12 20.13
CA SER A 507 2.53 -30.85 19.90
C SER A 507 3.59 -29.92 19.35
N SER A 508 4.80 -29.99 19.91
CA SER A 508 5.95 -29.24 19.40
C SER A 508 6.30 -29.63 17.95
N GLU A 509 6.02 -30.89 17.59
CA GLU A 509 6.20 -31.41 16.25
C GLU A 509 5.24 -30.76 15.24
N ALA A 510 3.95 -30.68 15.56
CA ALA A 510 2.97 -30.06 14.67
C ALA A 510 3.25 -28.56 14.46
N ALA A 511 3.65 -27.84 15.52
CA ALA A 511 4.05 -26.44 15.42
C ALA A 511 5.31 -26.23 14.54
N ALA A 512 6.26 -27.16 14.57
CA ALA A 512 7.42 -27.15 13.69
C ALA A 512 7.03 -27.39 12.23
N LEU A 513 6.17 -28.38 11.96
CA LEU A 513 5.70 -28.67 10.60
C LEU A 513 4.90 -27.53 9.98
N VAL A 514 4.09 -26.80 10.77
CA VAL A 514 3.36 -25.62 10.29
C VAL A 514 4.32 -24.50 9.90
N ARG A 515 5.39 -24.29 10.68
CA ARG A 515 6.43 -23.32 10.30
C ARG A 515 7.11 -23.72 8.99
N ASP A 516 7.51 -24.99 8.87
CA ASP A 516 8.13 -25.51 7.65
C ASP A 516 7.20 -25.34 6.43
N LEU A 517 5.88 -25.51 6.60
CA LEU A 517 4.88 -25.26 5.55
C LEU A 517 4.83 -23.78 5.17
N GLN A 518 4.86 -22.88 6.13
CA GLN A 518 4.88 -21.44 5.89
C GLN A 518 6.18 -21.00 5.20
N ASP A 519 7.31 -21.59 5.58
CA ASP A 519 8.60 -21.36 4.95
C ASP A 519 8.62 -21.87 3.50
N ALA A 520 8.05 -23.03 3.25
CA ALA A 520 7.86 -23.54 1.88
C ALA A 520 6.99 -22.59 1.05
N GLY A 521 5.92 -22.02 1.62
CA GLY A 521 5.09 -21.01 0.97
C GLY A 521 5.87 -19.73 0.62
N ARG A 522 6.79 -19.28 1.50
CA ARG A 522 7.68 -18.14 1.19
C ARG A 522 8.65 -18.49 0.05
N THR A 523 9.24 -19.68 0.10
CA THR A 523 10.15 -20.17 -0.94
C THR A 523 9.45 -20.25 -2.29
N LEU A 524 8.22 -20.76 -2.36
CA LEU A 524 7.43 -20.79 -3.59
C LEU A 524 7.24 -19.40 -4.19
N ARG A 525 6.94 -18.40 -3.38
CA ARG A 525 6.80 -17.01 -3.85
C ARG A 525 8.11 -16.45 -4.43
N VAL A 526 9.24 -16.76 -3.79
CA VAL A 526 10.58 -16.35 -4.30
C VAL A 526 10.87 -17.06 -5.62
N LEU A 527 10.68 -18.38 -5.69
CA LEU A 527 10.93 -19.18 -6.89
C LEU A 527 10.04 -18.76 -8.07
N ASN A 528 8.75 -18.49 -7.83
CA ASN A 528 7.84 -18.01 -8.87
C ASN A 528 8.26 -16.63 -9.39
N ARG A 529 8.73 -15.73 -8.52
CA ARG A 529 9.29 -14.44 -8.93
C ARG A 529 10.59 -14.63 -9.74
N GLN A 530 11.48 -15.51 -9.30
CA GLN A 530 12.71 -15.83 -10.04
C GLN A 530 12.38 -16.41 -11.42
N LYS A 531 11.42 -17.35 -11.49
CA LYS A 531 10.95 -17.91 -12.75
C LYS A 531 10.39 -16.83 -13.68
N ALA A 532 9.54 -15.95 -13.18
CA ALA A 532 9.02 -14.82 -13.94
C ALA A 532 10.15 -13.93 -14.46
N GLY A 533 11.14 -13.61 -13.62
CA GLY A 533 12.34 -12.86 -14.03
C GLY A 533 13.20 -13.60 -15.07
N LEU A 534 13.33 -14.93 -14.99
CA LEU A 534 14.06 -15.74 -15.96
C LEU A 534 13.32 -15.78 -17.31
N LEU A 535 11.99 -15.97 -17.30
CA LEU A 535 11.17 -15.91 -18.51
C LEU A 535 11.20 -14.53 -19.17
N ALA A 536 11.17 -13.47 -18.35
CA ALA A 536 11.32 -12.11 -18.86
C ALA A 536 12.68 -11.88 -19.55
N ARG A 537 13.72 -12.59 -19.12
CA ARG A 537 15.07 -12.58 -19.71
C ARG A 537 15.23 -13.53 -20.89
N GLY A 538 14.19 -14.29 -21.28
CA GLY A 538 14.31 -15.31 -22.31
C GLY A 538 15.11 -16.56 -21.91
N ASP A 539 15.50 -16.67 -20.63
CA ASP A 539 16.19 -17.86 -20.09
C ASP A 539 15.17 -18.97 -19.81
N VAL A 540 14.70 -19.61 -20.88
CA VAL A 540 13.73 -20.71 -20.82
C VAL A 540 14.29 -21.93 -20.06
N GLU A 541 15.58 -22.17 -20.14
CA GLU A 541 16.24 -23.25 -19.41
C GLU A 541 16.38 -22.95 -17.93
N GLY A 542 16.70 -21.71 -17.56
CA GLY A 542 16.67 -21.23 -16.18
C GLY A 542 15.27 -21.30 -15.59
N ALA A 543 14.25 -20.89 -16.34
CA ALA A 543 12.85 -21.00 -15.95
C ALA A 543 12.43 -22.46 -15.76
N ARG A 544 12.85 -23.39 -16.62
CA ARG A 544 12.63 -24.85 -16.44
C ARG A 544 13.31 -25.40 -15.19
N ARG A 545 14.52 -24.94 -14.87
CA ARG A 545 15.17 -25.32 -13.58
C ARG A 545 14.38 -24.81 -12.39
N SER A 546 13.81 -23.61 -12.50
CA SER A 546 12.91 -23.08 -11.46
C SER A 546 11.62 -23.90 -11.35
N ASP A 547 11.09 -24.44 -12.46
CA ASP A 547 9.91 -25.33 -12.42
C ASP A 547 10.17 -26.58 -11.59
N ALA A 548 11.35 -27.17 -11.69
CA ALA A 548 11.74 -28.32 -10.87
C ALA A 548 11.76 -27.97 -9.38
N SER A 549 12.36 -26.81 -9.01
CA SER A 549 12.40 -26.35 -7.63
C SER A 549 11.02 -25.94 -7.10
N ILE A 550 10.17 -25.37 -7.95
CA ILE A 550 8.77 -25.05 -7.64
C ILE A 550 8.01 -26.35 -7.37
N ALA A 551 8.07 -27.33 -8.27
CA ALA A 551 7.39 -28.62 -8.13
C ALA A 551 7.87 -29.39 -6.88
N GLU A 552 9.18 -29.39 -6.57
CA GLU A 552 9.74 -29.96 -5.35
C GLU A 552 9.19 -29.26 -4.11
N THR A 553 9.12 -27.92 -4.11
CA THR A 553 8.61 -27.14 -2.97
C THR A 553 7.10 -27.32 -2.80
N GLU A 554 6.34 -27.45 -3.89
CA GLU A 554 4.91 -27.79 -3.89
C GLU A 554 4.67 -29.18 -3.32
N ALA A 555 5.44 -30.18 -3.76
CA ALA A 555 5.38 -31.54 -3.23
C ALA A 555 5.72 -31.56 -1.73
N LYS A 556 6.74 -30.83 -1.30
CA LYS A 556 7.09 -30.65 0.12
C LYS A 556 5.94 -30.00 0.89
N SER A 557 5.30 -28.97 0.35
CA SER A 557 4.14 -28.32 0.98
C SER A 557 2.97 -29.29 1.14
N ALA A 558 2.66 -30.09 0.11
CA ALA A 558 1.63 -31.10 0.18
C ALA A 558 1.93 -32.20 1.20
N GLN A 559 3.18 -32.69 1.27
CA GLN A 559 3.64 -33.65 2.27
C GLN A 559 3.51 -33.09 3.70
N LEU A 560 3.94 -31.85 3.93
CA LEU A 560 3.83 -31.18 5.21
C LEU A 560 2.37 -31.03 5.63
N THR A 561 1.50 -30.60 4.71
CA THR A 561 0.04 -30.49 4.94
C THR A 561 -0.56 -31.83 5.36
N GLY A 562 -0.23 -32.91 4.63
CA GLY A 562 -0.69 -34.26 4.98
C GLY A 562 -0.20 -34.72 6.36
N ARG A 563 1.06 -34.48 6.71
CA ARG A 563 1.60 -34.79 8.04
C ARG A 563 0.90 -33.99 9.15
N ILE A 564 0.66 -32.71 8.92
CA ILE A 564 -0.03 -31.85 9.89
C ILE A 564 -1.48 -32.31 10.07
N GLU A 565 -2.18 -32.67 8.98
CA GLU A 565 -3.56 -33.14 9.04
C GLU A 565 -3.71 -34.43 9.89
N VAL A 566 -2.70 -35.33 9.87
CA VAL A 566 -2.66 -36.51 10.71
C VAL A 566 -2.52 -36.16 12.20
N ILE A 567 -1.68 -35.16 12.53
CA ILE A 567 -1.40 -34.76 13.94
C ILE A 567 -2.49 -33.83 14.47
N ALA A 568 -3.04 -32.98 13.60
CA ALA A 568 -4.04 -31.97 13.88
C ALA A 568 -5.19 -32.04 12.84
N PRO A 569 -6.12 -32.97 12.99
CA PRO A 569 -7.24 -33.14 12.04
C PRO A 569 -8.05 -31.86 11.86
N GLY A 570 -8.32 -31.48 10.63
CA GLY A 570 -9.00 -30.23 10.24
C GLY A 570 -8.06 -29.08 9.93
N PHE A 571 -6.74 -29.28 9.97
CA PHE A 571 -5.74 -28.26 9.63
C PHE A 571 -5.88 -27.73 8.21
N GLU A 572 -6.17 -28.59 7.25
CA GLU A 572 -6.37 -28.18 5.84
C GLU A 572 -7.52 -27.17 5.70
N ARG A 573 -8.57 -27.28 6.51
CA ARG A 573 -9.65 -26.28 6.56
C ARG A 573 -9.16 -24.94 7.10
N LEU A 574 -8.26 -24.93 8.08
CA LEU A 574 -7.69 -23.72 8.66
C LEU A 574 -6.71 -23.02 7.72
N SER A 575 -6.13 -23.73 6.75
CA SER A 575 -5.24 -23.17 5.74
C SER A 575 -5.97 -22.39 4.64
N ARG A 576 -7.30 -22.53 4.54
CA ARG A 576 -8.14 -21.79 3.59
C ARG A 576 -8.75 -20.57 4.27
N PRO A 577 -8.99 -19.47 3.54
CA PRO A 577 -9.71 -18.31 4.07
C PRO A 577 -11.08 -18.73 4.60
N GLU A 578 -11.24 -18.74 5.91
CA GLU A 578 -12.51 -19.15 6.52
C GLU A 578 -13.43 -17.95 6.68
N ILE A 579 -14.57 -18.01 6.00
CA ILE A 579 -15.72 -17.16 6.28
C ILE A 579 -16.65 -17.91 7.22
N VAL A 580 -16.72 -17.43 8.45
CA VAL A 580 -17.51 -18.11 9.50
C VAL A 580 -18.99 -17.76 9.34
N PRO A 581 -19.91 -18.76 9.27
CA PRO A 581 -21.33 -18.50 9.27
C PRO A 581 -21.78 -17.78 10.56
N LEU A 582 -22.80 -16.92 10.44
CA LEU A 582 -23.34 -16.15 11.58
C LEU A 582 -23.72 -17.06 12.76
N ALA A 583 -24.40 -18.18 12.50
CA ALA A 583 -24.81 -19.13 13.54
C ALA A 583 -23.60 -19.77 14.27
N THR A 584 -22.52 -20.04 13.55
CA THR A 584 -21.29 -20.57 14.14
C THR A 584 -20.65 -19.55 15.09
N LEU A 585 -20.56 -18.27 14.68
CA LEU A 585 -20.07 -17.21 15.55
C LEU A 585 -20.95 -17.08 16.80
N GLN A 586 -22.27 -17.02 16.62
CA GLN A 586 -23.23 -16.91 17.74
C GLN A 586 -23.05 -18.03 18.77
N SER A 587 -22.80 -19.27 18.32
CA SER A 587 -22.56 -20.39 19.22
C SER A 587 -21.30 -20.28 20.07
N ARG A 588 -20.32 -19.50 19.62
CA ARG A 588 -19.03 -19.27 20.31
C ARG A 588 -19.09 -18.18 21.37
N LEU A 589 -20.02 -17.21 21.24
CA LEU A 589 -20.14 -16.09 22.17
C LEU A 589 -20.77 -16.52 23.52
N ALA A 590 -20.31 -15.95 24.62
CA ALA A 590 -20.99 -16.04 25.90
C ALA A 590 -22.31 -15.23 25.89
N LYS A 591 -23.16 -15.42 26.90
CA LYS A 591 -24.48 -14.74 26.94
C LYS A 591 -24.36 -13.21 27.07
N ASP A 592 -23.33 -12.76 27.75
CA ASP A 592 -23.04 -11.37 28.06
C ASP A 592 -21.94 -10.76 27.19
N GLU A 593 -21.57 -11.47 26.11
CA GLU A 593 -20.61 -11.03 25.08
C GLU A 593 -21.32 -10.68 23.78
N GLY A 594 -20.76 -9.73 23.04
CA GLY A 594 -21.23 -9.39 21.70
C GLY A 594 -20.09 -9.03 20.76
N LEU A 595 -20.28 -9.28 19.46
CA LEU A 595 -19.42 -8.73 18.40
C LEU A 595 -20.11 -7.53 17.78
N PHE A 596 -19.46 -6.38 17.84
CA PHE A 596 -19.86 -5.16 17.18
C PHE A 596 -19.05 -4.98 15.90
N VAL A 597 -19.75 -4.84 14.77
CA VAL A 597 -19.16 -4.59 13.46
C VAL A 597 -19.64 -3.24 12.96
N ALA A 598 -18.71 -2.36 12.60
CA ALA A 598 -19.04 -1.07 11.99
C ALA A 598 -18.20 -0.86 10.74
N MET A 599 -18.88 -0.57 9.62
CA MET A 599 -18.25 -0.47 8.32
C MET A 599 -18.74 0.75 7.55
N PRO A 600 -18.00 1.86 7.59
CA PRO A 600 -18.32 3.05 6.81
C PRO A 600 -18.06 2.80 5.32
N SER A 601 -19.08 3.03 4.48
CA SER A 601 -18.97 3.06 3.02
C SER A 601 -19.02 4.49 2.48
N ARG A 602 -18.91 4.64 1.18
CA ARG A 602 -19.11 5.94 0.51
C ARG A 602 -20.52 6.48 0.70
N SER A 603 -21.52 5.62 0.79
CA SER A 603 -22.92 6.03 0.87
C SER A 603 -23.42 6.12 2.31
N ARG A 604 -23.09 5.17 3.16
CA ARG A 604 -23.67 4.99 4.51
C ARG A 604 -22.71 4.23 5.41
N THR A 605 -23.11 4.01 6.66
CA THR A 605 -22.37 3.13 7.58
C THR A 605 -23.28 1.98 8.01
N SER A 606 -22.90 0.76 7.65
CA SER A 606 -23.55 -0.45 8.14
C SER A 606 -23.03 -0.82 9.53
N VAL A 607 -23.93 -1.22 10.43
CA VAL A 607 -23.59 -1.60 11.80
C VAL A 607 -24.32 -2.89 12.16
N MET A 608 -23.61 -3.82 12.77
CA MET A 608 -24.15 -5.06 13.31
C MET A 608 -23.71 -5.25 14.76
N LEU A 609 -24.62 -5.72 15.60
CA LEU A 609 -24.32 -6.26 16.92
C LEU A 609 -24.80 -7.71 16.96
N ILE A 610 -23.86 -8.62 17.02
CA ILE A 610 -24.09 -10.07 17.02
C ILE A 610 -23.94 -10.58 18.46
N ARG A 611 -24.94 -11.28 18.93
CA ARG A 611 -24.96 -11.94 20.23
C ARG A 611 -25.24 -13.43 20.07
N ARG A 612 -25.05 -14.19 21.12
CA ARG A 612 -25.40 -15.61 21.17
C ARG A 612 -26.86 -15.90 20.78
N ASP A 613 -27.77 -15.05 21.21
CA ASP A 613 -29.22 -15.22 21.11
C ASP A 613 -29.89 -14.41 20.00
N GLY A 614 -29.10 -13.67 19.21
CA GLY A 614 -29.67 -12.90 18.11
C GLY A 614 -28.68 -11.92 17.45
N VAL A 615 -29.18 -11.17 16.48
CA VAL A 615 -28.44 -10.12 15.80
C VAL A 615 -29.30 -8.86 15.71
N LYS A 616 -28.67 -7.71 15.94
CA LYS A 616 -29.23 -6.39 15.65
C LYS A 616 -28.44 -5.76 14.52
N VAL A 617 -29.13 -5.19 13.56
CA VAL A 617 -28.52 -4.55 12.39
C VAL A 617 -29.10 -3.17 12.20
N ALA A 618 -28.30 -2.24 11.72
CA ALA A 618 -28.74 -0.91 11.34
C ALA A 618 -27.88 -0.37 10.20
N VAL A 619 -28.43 0.57 9.43
CA VAL A 619 -27.73 1.33 8.43
C VAL A 619 -27.83 2.81 8.79
N SER A 620 -26.73 3.38 9.28
CA SER A 620 -26.64 4.81 9.57
C SER A 620 -26.56 5.61 8.28
N ALA A 621 -27.29 6.71 8.21
CA ALA A 621 -27.21 7.64 7.08
C ALA A 621 -25.88 8.40 6.98
N LYS A 622 -24.97 8.21 7.92
CA LYS A 622 -23.65 8.86 7.92
C LYS A 622 -22.68 8.08 6.99
N PRO A 623 -22.26 8.66 5.87
CA PRO A 623 -21.23 8.07 5.03
C PRO A 623 -19.84 8.21 5.67
N ARG A 624 -18.85 7.53 5.11
CA ARG A 624 -17.44 7.63 5.54
C ARG A 624 -16.96 9.08 5.65
N SER A 625 -17.32 9.93 4.69
CA SER A 625 -16.98 11.35 4.69
C SER A 625 -17.54 12.14 5.90
N ALA A 626 -18.62 11.66 6.52
CA ALA A 626 -19.17 12.26 7.74
C ALA A 626 -18.59 11.63 9.02
N ILE A 627 -18.14 10.37 8.96
CA ILE A 627 -17.52 9.66 10.10
C ILE A 627 -16.09 10.12 10.33
N ARG A 628 -15.27 10.23 9.26
CA ARG A 628 -13.85 10.59 9.34
C ARG A 628 -13.58 11.90 10.08
N PRO A 629 -14.26 13.02 9.79
CA PRO A 629 -14.02 14.28 10.51
C PRO A 629 -14.28 14.16 12.02
N LEU A 630 -15.28 13.38 12.43
CA LEU A 630 -15.57 13.15 13.84
C LEU A 630 -14.46 12.33 14.53
N VAL A 631 -13.94 11.29 13.86
CA VAL A 631 -12.79 10.53 14.35
C VAL A 631 -11.56 11.44 14.44
N THR A 632 -11.31 12.25 13.42
CA THR A 632 -10.20 13.21 13.41
C THR A 632 -10.33 14.23 14.56
N ALA A 633 -11.50 14.79 14.80
CA ALA A 633 -11.72 15.74 15.89
C ALA A 633 -11.46 15.10 17.28
N VAL A 634 -11.95 13.89 17.51
CA VAL A 634 -11.66 13.14 18.75
C VAL A 634 -10.15 12.89 18.89
N ARG A 635 -9.50 12.40 17.85
CA ARG A 635 -8.05 12.14 17.85
C ARG A 635 -7.25 13.44 18.06
N GLN A 636 -7.59 14.50 17.35
CA GLN A 636 -6.90 15.79 17.46
C GLN A 636 -6.99 16.38 18.85
N SER A 637 -8.14 16.25 19.55
CA SER A 637 -8.26 16.70 20.93
C SER A 637 -7.34 15.94 21.90
N ILE A 638 -7.06 14.66 21.58
CA ILE A 638 -6.10 13.84 22.33
C ILE A 638 -4.65 14.24 21.97
N ASP A 639 -4.34 14.35 20.70
CA ASP A 639 -2.98 14.67 20.22
C ASP A 639 -2.56 16.09 20.65
N THR A 640 -3.49 17.06 20.65
CA THR A 640 -3.24 18.41 21.17
C THR A 640 -2.93 18.37 22.66
N ALA A 641 -3.63 17.55 23.44
CA ALA A 641 -3.36 17.39 24.86
C ALA A 641 -1.98 16.77 25.14
N LEU A 642 -1.57 15.80 24.33
CA LEU A 642 -0.24 15.17 24.44
C LEU A 642 0.90 16.12 24.10
N ASN A 643 0.71 16.99 23.14
CA ASN A 643 1.75 17.93 22.65
C ASN A 643 1.78 19.26 23.39
N SER A 644 0.81 19.53 24.29
CA SER A 644 0.73 20.83 24.97
C SER A 644 1.88 21.11 25.94
N GLY A 645 2.50 20.07 26.50
CA GLY A 645 3.53 20.21 27.56
C GLY A 645 3.00 20.83 28.85
N GLU A 646 1.70 21.13 28.93
CA GLU A 646 1.09 21.82 30.07
C GLU A 646 0.62 20.85 31.15
N THR A 647 0.62 21.31 32.40
CA THR A 647 0.03 20.55 33.53
C THR A 647 -1.50 20.48 33.43
N THR A 648 -2.12 21.48 32.81
CA THR A 648 -3.56 21.50 32.52
C THR A 648 -3.78 21.19 31.05
N LEU A 649 -4.26 19.99 30.78
CA LEU A 649 -4.47 19.53 29.41
C LEU A 649 -5.60 20.30 28.69
N PRO A 650 -5.47 20.60 27.40
CA PRO A 650 -6.55 21.15 26.58
C PRO A 650 -7.85 20.33 26.66
N PRO A 651 -9.02 20.92 26.40
CA PRO A 651 -10.30 20.23 26.56
C PRO A 651 -10.46 19.11 25.52
N PHE A 652 -11.05 18.00 25.96
CA PHE A 652 -11.47 16.89 25.07
C PHE A 652 -12.75 17.25 24.29
N ASP A 653 -12.85 16.83 23.04
CA ASP A 653 -14.04 17.07 22.20
C ASP A 653 -15.17 16.07 22.50
N PHE A 654 -15.95 16.36 23.54
CA PHE A 654 -17.12 15.58 23.92
C PHE A 654 -18.20 15.56 22.83
N ALA A 655 -18.34 16.64 22.05
CA ALA A 655 -19.38 16.75 21.03
C ALA A 655 -19.10 15.78 19.88
N ALA A 656 -17.89 15.76 19.35
CA ALA A 656 -17.48 14.82 18.32
C ALA A 656 -17.56 13.37 18.81
N SER A 657 -17.11 13.10 20.03
CA SER A 657 -17.18 11.76 20.64
C SER A 657 -18.63 11.25 20.78
N HIS A 658 -19.56 12.09 21.26
CA HIS A 658 -20.98 11.74 21.35
C HIS A 658 -21.63 11.60 19.97
N ALA A 659 -21.28 12.45 19.00
CA ALA A 659 -21.80 12.35 17.65
C ALA A 659 -21.38 11.02 16.97
N LEU A 660 -20.14 10.57 17.21
CA LEU A 660 -19.67 9.25 16.78
C LEU A 660 -20.46 8.12 17.45
N TYR A 661 -20.62 8.18 18.77
CA TYR A 661 -21.44 7.21 19.49
C TYR A 661 -22.87 7.12 18.93
N ALA A 662 -23.52 8.27 18.73
CA ALA A 662 -24.87 8.30 18.18
C ALA A 662 -24.96 7.72 16.76
N ALA A 663 -23.93 7.95 15.92
CA ALA A 663 -23.86 7.42 14.56
C ALA A 663 -23.61 5.91 14.51
N LEU A 664 -22.77 5.39 15.41
CA LEU A 664 -22.35 3.98 15.44
C LEU A 664 -23.29 3.10 16.30
N PHE A 665 -23.97 3.68 17.29
CA PHE A 665 -24.88 2.98 18.17
C PHE A 665 -26.30 3.57 18.05
N PRO A 666 -27.00 3.39 16.91
CA PRO A 666 -28.41 3.77 16.78
C PRO A 666 -29.28 2.98 17.76
N ALA A 667 -30.57 3.35 17.90
CA ALA A 667 -31.46 2.81 18.95
C ALA A 667 -31.54 1.27 18.97
N GLU A 668 -31.55 0.65 17.80
CA GLU A 668 -31.60 -0.81 17.64
C GLU A 668 -30.34 -1.49 18.20
N ILE A 669 -29.16 -0.89 17.95
CA ILE A 669 -27.87 -1.39 18.45
C ILE A 669 -27.78 -1.16 19.98
N ARG A 670 -28.17 0.04 20.47
CA ARG A 670 -28.16 0.32 21.90
C ARG A 670 -29.09 -0.64 22.69
N SER A 671 -30.29 -0.89 22.17
CA SER A 671 -31.21 -1.85 22.81
C SER A 671 -30.63 -3.27 22.82
N GLY A 672 -29.93 -3.66 21.76
CA GLY A 672 -29.24 -4.94 21.69
C GLY A 672 -28.02 -5.05 22.61
N ALA A 673 -27.34 -3.94 22.93
CA ALA A 673 -26.17 -3.92 23.81
C ALA A 673 -26.55 -4.02 25.32
N THR A 674 -27.82 -3.92 25.68
CA THR A 674 -28.25 -4.01 27.07
C THR A 674 -27.87 -5.37 27.68
N GLY A 675 -27.24 -5.35 28.85
CA GLY A 675 -26.79 -6.54 29.57
C GLY A 675 -25.48 -7.17 29.07
N LEU A 676 -24.82 -6.58 28.10
CA LEU A 676 -23.44 -6.98 27.72
C LEU A 676 -22.45 -6.46 28.76
N THR A 677 -21.50 -7.32 29.13
CA THR A 677 -20.33 -6.97 29.96
C THR A 677 -19.04 -6.86 29.12
N ARG A 678 -19.06 -7.45 27.90
CA ARG A 678 -17.92 -7.41 26.96
C ARG A 678 -18.38 -7.20 25.54
N LEU A 679 -17.62 -6.38 24.80
CA LEU A 679 -17.86 -6.08 23.40
C LEU A 679 -16.56 -6.25 22.60
N HIS A 680 -16.56 -7.23 21.70
CA HIS A 680 -15.54 -7.40 20.66
C HIS A 680 -15.81 -6.40 19.54
N LEU A 681 -14.80 -5.66 19.13
CA LEU A 681 -14.90 -4.61 18.13
C LEU A 681 -14.24 -5.03 16.82
N ALA A 682 -15.00 -5.07 15.74
CA ALA A 682 -14.50 -5.18 14.39
C ALA A 682 -14.76 -3.86 13.66
N ALA A 683 -13.76 -3.01 13.64
CA ALA A 683 -13.83 -1.67 13.06
C ALA A 683 -12.83 -1.53 11.93
N THR A 684 -13.24 -0.86 10.86
CA THR A 684 -12.47 -0.68 9.64
C THR A 684 -12.29 0.79 9.30
N ASP A 685 -11.39 1.11 8.37
CA ASP A 685 -11.08 2.49 7.93
C ASP A 685 -10.68 3.39 9.13
N ALA A 686 -11.10 4.65 9.14
CA ALA A 686 -10.79 5.60 10.21
C ALA A 686 -11.22 5.11 11.60
N LEU A 687 -12.28 4.28 11.70
CA LEU A 687 -12.76 3.74 12.98
C LEU A 687 -11.73 2.83 13.66
N ALA A 688 -10.83 2.23 12.93
CA ALA A 688 -9.78 1.40 13.49
C ALA A 688 -8.76 2.21 14.32
N SER A 689 -8.63 3.54 14.09
CA SER A 689 -7.80 4.46 14.91
C SER A 689 -8.54 5.05 16.11
N LEU A 690 -9.85 4.79 16.22
CA LEU A 690 -10.69 5.37 17.27
C LEU A 690 -10.48 4.64 18.59
N PRO A 691 -10.15 5.32 19.69
CA PRO A 691 -10.20 4.74 21.01
C PRO A 691 -11.67 4.61 21.48
N PHE A 692 -12.34 3.52 21.11
CA PHE A 692 -13.77 3.30 21.42
C PHE A 692 -14.07 3.47 22.91
N ALA A 693 -13.10 3.17 23.79
CA ALA A 693 -13.22 3.40 25.22
C ALA A 693 -13.58 4.85 25.59
N ALA A 694 -13.09 5.81 24.77
CA ALA A 694 -13.31 7.25 24.94
C ALA A 694 -14.57 7.80 24.24
N LEU A 695 -15.45 6.95 23.74
CA LEU A 695 -16.77 7.38 23.28
C LEU A 695 -17.66 7.72 24.49
N VAL A 696 -18.36 8.88 24.41
CA VAL A 696 -19.34 9.25 25.44
C VAL A 696 -20.75 8.85 25.02
N THR A 697 -21.42 8.11 25.89
CA THR A 697 -22.76 7.56 25.61
C THR A 697 -23.91 8.56 25.84
N GLN A 698 -23.62 9.70 26.49
CA GLN A 698 -24.58 10.78 26.75
C GLN A 698 -23.89 12.14 26.55
N PRO A 699 -24.65 13.19 26.17
CA PRO A 699 -24.08 14.54 26.05
C PRO A 699 -23.50 15.02 27.38
N VAL A 700 -22.28 15.60 27.33
CA VAL A 700 -21.58 16.14 28.49
C VAL A 700 -21.73 17.65 28.53
N ARG A 701 -22.02 18.21 29.71
CA ARG A 701 -22.08 19.66 29.94
C ARG A 701 -20.80 20.12 30.63
N GLY A 702 -20.23 21.23 30.16
CA GLY A 702 -18.99 21.80 30.68
C GLY A 702 -17.72 21.12 30.15
N THR A 703 -16.60 21.67 30.62
CA THR A 703 -15.23 21.25 30.27
C THR A 703 -14.40 21.08 31.56
N GLY A 704 -13.23 20.51 31.45
CA GLY A 704 -12.28 20.34 32.53
C GLY A 704 -12.43 19.06 33.34
N ASP A 705 -11.65 18.93 34.41
CA ASP A 705 -11.43 17.67 35.15
C ASP A 705 -12.73 17.06 35.70
N ARG A 706 -13.66 17.88 36.18
CA ARG A 706 -14.96 17.38 36.71
C ARG A 706 -15.80 16.77 35.57
N ALA A 707 -15.93 17.46 34.44
CA ALA A 707 -16.69 16.97 33.28
C ALA A 707 -16.07 15.67 32.76
N LEU A 708 -14.73 15.56 32.71
CA LEU A 708 -14.01 14.35 32.30
C LEU A 708 -14.29 13.18 33.26
N ARG A 709 -14.30 13.43 34.59
CA ARG A 709 -14.56 12.39 35.59
C ARG A 709 -16.03 11.94 35.61
N ASP A 710 -16.96 12.84 35.37
CA ASP A 710 -18.40 12.56 35.42
C ASP A 710 -18.94 12.02 34.07
N ALA A 711 -18.17 12.14 32.98
CA ALA A 711 -18.56 11.71 31.64
C ALA A 711 -18.94 10.20 31.62
N ARG A 712 -20.02 9.89 30.89
CA ARG A 712 -20.47 8.51 30.64
C ARG A 712 -19.68 7.91 29.46
N TRP A 713 -18.42 7.55 29.74
CA TRP A 713 -17.55 6.84 28.82
C TRP A 713 -18.07 5.43 28.52
N LEU A 714 -17.99 4.96 27.28
CA LEU A 714 -18.41 3.60 26.89
C LEU A 714 -17.71 2.52 27.72
N ILE A 715 -16.44 2.73 28.09
CA ILE A 715 -15.68 1.81 28.95
C ILE A 715 -16.28 1.64 30.35
N ARG A 716 -17.16 2.55 30.82
CA ARG A 716 -17.85 2.39 32.09
C ARG A 716 -18.95 1.32 32.04
N ASP A 717 -19.50 1.13 30.84
CA ASP A 717 -20.64 0.21 30.68
C ASP A 717 -20.14 -1.22 30.43
N MET A 718 -19.07 -1.42 29.67
CA MET A 718 -18.56 -2.76 29.30
C MET A 718 -17.05 -2.76 29.03
N SER A 719 -16.42 -3.93 29.07
CA SER A 719 -15.03 -4.13 28.64
C SER A 719 -14.97 -4.23 27.11
N LEU A 720 -13.86 -3.78 26.54
CA LEU A 720 -13.68 -3.68 25.09
C LEU A 720 -12.39 -4.38 24.68
N ASP A 721 -12.45 -5.11 23.58
CA ASP A 721 -11.28 -5.59 22.86
C ASP A 721 -11.52 -5.51 21.36
N VAL A 722 -10.44 -5.45 20.60
CA VAL A 722 -10.49 -5.35 19.15
C VAL A 722 -10.12 -6.69 18.54
N THR A 723 -10.93 -7.14 17.58
CA THR A 723 -10.61 -8.32 16.79
C THR A 723 -10.06 -7.95 15.42
N VAL A 724 -8.97 -8.59 15.02
CA VAL A 724 -8.41 -8.47 13.67
C VAL A 724 -9.10 -9.40 12.68
N SER A 725 -9.77 -10.45 13.19
CA SER A 725 -10.54 -11.39 12.38
C SER A 725 -11.85 -11.72 13.10
N MET A 726 -12.98 -11.45 12.44
CA MET A 726 -14.29 -11.82 12.97
C MET A 726 -14.42 -13.35 13.13
N ALA A 727 -13.69 -14.12 12.33
CA ALA A 727 -13.66 -15.58 12.41
C ALA A 727 -12.96 -16.12 13.67
N SER A 728 -12.07 -15.34 14.30
CA SER A 728 -11.33 -15.74 15.49
C SER A 728 -12.11 -15.51 16.80
N VAL A 729 -13.17 -14.71 16.78
CA VAL A 729 -13.97 -14.40 17.98
C VAL A 729 -14.58 -15.67 18.57
N GLY A 730 -14.34 -15.89 19.85
CA GLY A 730 -14.82 -17.06 20.57
C GLY A 730 -14.24 -18.41 20.09
N ALA A 731 -13.27 -18.39 19.15
CA ALA A 731 -12.58 -19.60 18.71
C ALA A 731 -11.44 -20.03 19.67
N GLY A 732 -11.16 -19.24 20.69
CA GLY A 732 -10.13 -19.49 21.67
C GLY A 732 -10.33 -20.83 22.38
N GLY A 733 -9.35 -21.72 22.25
CA GLY A 733 -9.28 -22.95 23.05
C GLY A 733 -9.13 -22.59 24.53
N THR A 734 -9.49 -23.55 25.41
CA THR A 734 -9.33 -23.49 26.86
C THR A 734 -8.00 -22.81 27.23
N PRO A 735 -7.99 -21.83 28.16
CA PRO A 735 -6.75 -21.26 28.63
C PRO A 735 -5.77 -22.38 28.99
N ILE A 736 -4.62 -22.39 28.34
CA ILE A 736 -3.60 -23.39 28.68
C ILE A 736 -3.15 -23.03 30.09
N SER A 737 -3.55 -23.85 31.07
CA SER A 737 -3.00 -23.78 32.43
C SER A 737 -1.52 -24.17 32.38
N ARG A 738 -0.68 -23.26 31.88
CA ARG A 738 0.77 -23.34 32.05
C ARG A 738 1.14 -22.46 33.24
N ALA A 739 2.02 -22.93 34.09
CA ALA A 739 2.72 -22.06 35.01
C ALA A 739 3.26 -20.87 34.20
N THR A 740 2.85 -19.65 34.51
CA THR A 740 3.11 -18.46 33.70
C THR A 740 4.61 -18.21 33.61
N ALA A 741 5.20 -18.42 32.43
CA ALA A 741 6.56 -18.06 32.15
C ALA A 741 6.59 -16.65 31.52
N PHE A 742 7.33 -15.73 32.12
CA PHE A 742 7.38 -14.33 31.76
C PHE A 742 8.74 -13.90 31.22
N ALA A 743 8.77 -13.21 30.09
CA ALA A 743 9.94 -12.49 29.61
C ALA A 743 9.66 -10.99 29.63
N GLY A 744 10.44 -10.23 30.39
CA GLY A 744 10.42 -8.75 30.38
C GLY A 744 11.66 -8.24 29.65
N ILE A 745 11.47 -7.51 28.54
CA ILE A 745 12.51 -6.99 27.66
C ILE A 745 12.40 -5.48 27.63
N GLY A 746 13.47 -4.75 27.87
CA GLY A 746 13.40 -3.29 27.79
C GLY A 746 14.43 -2.55 28.65
N ALA A 747 14.11 -1.29 28.96
CA ALA A 747 15.05 -0.39 29.62
C ALA A 747 16.44 -0.44 28.94
N PRO A 748 16.54 -0.27 27.60
CA PRO A 748 17.80 -0.38 26.88
C PRO A 748 18.81 0.67 27.39
N ALA A 749 20.11 0.38 27.23
CA ALA A 749 21.19 1.27 27.63
C ALA A 749 21.33 2.42 26.63
N LEU A 750 20.59 3.51 26.87
CA LEU A 750 20.58 4.73 26.08
C LEU A 750 21.23 5.88 26.87
N THR A 751 21.83 6.86 26.18
CA THR A 751 22.67 7.91 26.80
C THR A 751 22.08 9.33 26.68
N GLY A 752 20.92 9.50 26.03
CA GLY A 752 20.25 10.78 25.90
C GLY A 752 19.76 11.36 27.23
N THR A 753 19.24 12.58 27.20
CA THR A 753 18.71 13.25 28.38
C THR A 753 17.28 12.79 28.67
N PRO A 754 16.96 12.24 29.85
CA PRO A 754 15.61 11.83 30.19
C PRO A 754 14.59 12.98 30.05
N GLY A 755 13.41 12.68 29.50
CA GLY A 755 12.33 13.66 29.37
C GLY A 755 12.47 14.65 28.21
N LYS A 756 13.58 14.62 27.44
CA LYS A 756 13.64 15.37 26.17
C LYS A 756 12.81 14.68 25.09
N PRO A 757 12.17 15.45 24.19
CA PRO A 757 11.58 14.88 22.99
C PRO A 757 12.61 14.09 22.18
N ILE A 758 12.17 13.01 21.52
CA ILE A 758 13.02 12.23 20.64
C ILE A 758 13.32 13.07 19.40
N GLU A 759 14.60 13.45 19.23
CA GLU A 759 15.07 14.07 17.99
C GLU A 759 15.29 12.95 16.95
N LEU A 760 14.35 12.85 16.02
CA LEU A 760 14.34 11.81 15.00
C LEU A 760 15.26 12.13 13.81
N ALA A 761 15.62 13.44 13.65
CA ALA A 761 16.53 13.87 12.59
C ALA A 761 17.94 13.27 12.81
N GLY A 762 18.46 12.58 11.80
CA GLY A 762 19.81 12.00 11.84
C GLY A 762 19.91 10.59 12.42
N LEU A 763 18.78 9.95 12.79
CA LEU A 763 18.77 8.55 13.22
C LEU A 763 19.20 7.56 12.11
N PHE A 764 19.11 7.97 10.85
CA PHE A 764 19.50 7.15 9.70
C PHE A 764 20.52 7.88 8.83
N ARG A 765 21.49 7.13 8.30
CA ARG A 765 22.43 7.58 7.29
C ARG A 765 22.50 6.56 6.17
N SER A 766 22.26 7.00 4.93
CA SER A 766 22.32 6.13 3.75
C SER A 766 21.43 4.88 3.85
N GLY A 767 20.23 5.02 4.46
CA GLY A 767 19.26 3.90 4.59
C GLY A 767 19.58 2.88 5.70
N ARG A 768 20.53 3.19 6.59
CA ARG A 768 20.85 2.38 7.79
C ARG A 768 20.70 3.21 9.05
N ALA A 769 20.31 2.59 10.16
CA ALA A 769 20.27 3.26 11.44
C ALA A 769 21.69 3.70 11.87
N ASP A 770 21.81 4.95 12.29
CA ASP A 770 23.05 5.43 12.92
C ASP A 770 23.08 4.95 14.39
N VAL A 771 23.86 3.94 14.66
CA VAL A 771 24.00 3.32 15.99
C VAL A 771 24.28 4.36 17.10
N ARG A 772 25.01 5.44 16.80
CA ARG A 772 25.28 6.51 17.77
C ARG A 772 24.05 7.36 18.04
N ALA A 773 23.26 7.65 17.00
CA ALA A 773 22.02 8.40 17.13
C ALA A 773 20.96 7.59 17.89
N VAL A 774 20.82 6.28 17.60
CA VAL A 774 19.95 5.38 18.37
C VAL A 774 20.38 5.33 19.84
N ARG A 775 21.69 5.22 20.12
CA ARG A 775 22.22 5.26 21.49
C ARG A 775 21.95 6.60 22.20
N GLY A 776 21.92 7.69 21.45
CA GLY A 776 21.62 9.05 21.94
C GLY A 776 20.14 9.27 22.30
N LEU A 777 19.26 8.32 22.08
CA LEU A 777 17.86 8.43 22.49
C LEU A 777 17.74 8.52 24.02
N PRO A 778 16.69 9.21 24.56
CA PRO A 778 16.51 9.35 25.99
C PRO A 778 16.21 7.99 26.65
N PRO A 779 16.80 7.68 27.82
CA PRO A 779 16.44 6.47 28.58
C PRO A 779 15.01 6.59 29.13
N LEU A 780 14.40 5.43 29.41
CA LEU A 780 13.07 5.27 30.00
C LEU A 780 13.19 4.86 31.50
N PRO A 781 13.22 5.82 32.43
CA PRO A 781 13.51 5.52 33.85
C PRO A 781 12.45 4.59 34.49
N GLY A 782 11.21 4.60 34.01
CA GLY A 782 10.11 3.79 34.51
C GLY A 782 10.12 2.33 34.04
N ALA A 783 10.78 2.02 32.93
CA ALA A 783 10.67 0.72 32.24
C ALA A 783 11.16 -0.45 33.10
N MET A 784 12.29 -0.30 33.80
CA MET A 784 12.81 -1.34 34.69
C MET A 784 11.85 -1.63 35.86
N ALA A 785 11.29 -0.61 36.46
CA ALA A 785 10.33 -0.75 37.56
C ALA A 785 9.02 -1.40 37.08
N GLU A 786 8.57 -1.05 35.89
CA GLU A 786 7.41 -1.65 35.23
C GLU A 786 7.57 -3.16 35.02
N LEU A 787 8.65 -3.57 34.35
CA LEU A 787 8.96 -4.97 34.10
C LEU A 787 9.14 -5.78 35.40
N SER A 788 9.78 -5.19 36.41
CA SER A 788 9.95 -5.81 37.74
C SER A 788 8.61 -6.00 38.46
N GLN A 789 7.68 -5.04 38.36
CA GLN A 789 6.32 -5.15 38.94
C GLN A 789 5.48 -6.19 38.18
N MET A 790 5.57 -6.29 36.87
CA MET A 790 4.90 -7.34 36.08
C MET A 790 5.43 -8.73 36.48
N ARG A 791 6.76 -8.88 36.61
CA ARG A 791 7.39 -10.12 37.07
C ARG A 791 6.85 -10.53 38.45
N ALA A 792 6.79 -9.59 39.38
CA ALA A 792 6.26 -9.85 40.74
C ALA A 792 4.78 -10.26 40.72
N ALA A 793 3.97 -9.65 39.85
CA ALA A 793 2.54 -9.96 39.70
C ALA A 793 2.29 -11.35 39.10
N LEU A 794 3.17 -11.83 38.22
CA LEU A 794 3.06 -13.11 37.51
C LEU A 794 3.75 -14.30 38.22
N GLY A 795 4.38 -14.07 39.39
CA GLY A 795 4.94 -15.15 40.21
C GLY A 795 6.33 -15.63 39.80
N GLY A 796 7.26 -14.76 39.71
CA GLY A 796 8.74 -14.76 39.55
C GLY A 796 9.60 -15.99 39.21
N GLU A 797 9.19 -17.23 39.51
CA GLU A 797 10.06 -18.40 39.40
C GLU A 797 10.49 -18.83 37.99
N ARG A 798 9.67 -18.53 36.98
CA ARG A 798 9.96 -18.78 35.56
C ARG A 798 10.03 -17.48 34.76
N SER A 799 10.69 -16.47 35.31
CA SER A 799 10.71 -15.14 34.73
C SER A 799 12.13 -14.72 34.42
N THR A 800 12.31 -14.20 33.18
CA THR A 800 13.57 -13.62 32.72
C THR A 800 13.38 -12.12 32.48
N LEU A 801 14.30 -11.32 32.98
CA LEU A 801 14.41 -9.91 32.61
C LEU A 801 15.65 -9.72 31.74
N VAL A 802 15.45 -9.14 30.54
CA VAL A 802 16.50 -8.80 29.59
C VAL A 802 16.54 -7.29 29.50
N THR A 803 17.45 -6.64 30.21
CA THR A 803 17.43 -5.19 30.42
C THR A 803 18.83 -4.59 30.36
N GLY A 804 18.94 -3.28 30.22
CA GLY A 804 20.21 -2.59 30.09
C GLY A 804 21.01 -3.08 28.88
N ALA A 805 22.28 -3.37 29.05
CA ALA A 805 23.16 -3.85 27.98
C ALA A 805 22.71 -5.16 27.34
N ASP A 806 22.03 -6.02 28.10
CA ASP A 806 21.54 -7.31 27.61
C ASP A 806 20.31 -7.18 26.70
N ALA A 807 19.57 -6.05 26.76
CA ALA A 807 18.41 -5.80 25.91
C ALA A 807 18.83 -5.45 24.46
N SER A 808 19.59 -6.33 23.82
CA SER A 808 20.14 -6.18 22.46
C SER A 808 19.41 -7.07 21.45
N GLU A 809 19.46 -6.70 20.18
CA GLU A 809 18.88 -7.50 19.08
C GLU A 809 19.46 -8.90 19.03
N ALA A 810 20.79 -9.03 19.11
CA ALA A 810 21.49 -10.33 19.11
C ALA A 810 20.94 -11.26 20.19
N ARG A 811 20.72 -10.72 21.39
CA ARG A 811 20.15 -11.49 22.49
C ARG A 811 18.72 -11.94 22.21
N ILE A 812 17.87 -11.06 21.67
CA ILE A 812 16.45 -11.37 21.40
C ILE A 812 16.32 -12.34 20.24
N LYS A 813 17.12 -12.20 19.19
CA LYS A 813 17.11 -13.09 18.01
C LYS A 813 17.61 -14.51 18.33
N THR A 814 18.50 -14.66 19.32
CA THR A 814 19.06 -15.96 19.71
C THR A 814 18.34 -16.63 20.88
N MET A 815 17.54 -15.89 21.65
CA MET A 815 16.81 -16.40 22.80
C MET A 815 15.62 -17.26 22.36
N ASP A 816 15.45 -18.43 23.01
CA ASP A 816 14.23 -19.23 22.80
C ASP A 816 13.01 -18.54 23.44
N MET A 817 12.31 -17.74 22.64
CA MET A 817 11.12 -17.01 23.06
C MET A 817 9.87 -17.89 23.16
N SER A 818 9.89 -19.13 22.61
CA SER A 818 8.72 -20.01 22.56
C SER A 818 8.32 -20.57 23.93
N GLN A 819 9.22 -20.52 24.91
CA GLN A 819 8.99 -20.99 26.27
C GLN A 819 8.16 -20.03 27.14
N TYR A 820 8.02 -18.76 26.72
CA TYR A 820 7.32 -17.74 27.51
C TYR A 820 5.85 -17.61 27.07
N SER A 821 4.96 -17.62 28.06
CA SER A 821 3.52 -17.41 27.84
C SER A 821 3.13 -15.92 27.85
N VAL A 822 3.88 -15.09 28.60
CA VAL A 822 3.74 -13.63 28.60
C VAL A 822 5.07 -12.96 28.29
N ILE A 823 5.06 -12.05 27.30
CA ILE A 823 6.24 -11.29 26.90
C ILE A 823 5.90 -9.81 27.00
N ALA A 824 6.71 -9.01 27.69
CA ALA A 824 6.53 -7.57 27.78
C ALA A 824 7.75 -6.84 27.19
N PHE A 825 7.49 -5.87 26.32
CA PHE A 825 8.49 -4.92 25.84
C PHE A 825 8.21 -3.55 26.47
N ALA A 826 9.17 -3.02 27.23
CA ALA A 826 9.13 -1.70 27.83
C ALA A 826 10.28 -0.86 27.26
N THR A 827 10.05 -0.26 26.09
CA THR A 827 11.04 0.47 25.31
C THR A 827 10.41 1.53 24.41
N HIS A 828 11.21 2.26 23.61
CA HIS A 828 10.67 3.15 22.58
C HIS A 828 10.15 2.35 21.39
N GLY A 829 9.01 2.77 20.84
CA GLY A 829 8.51 2.34 19.53
C GLY A 829 8.71 3.45 18.50
N LEU A 830 9.23 3.10 17.34
CA LEU A 830 9.38 3.99 16.20
C LEU A 830 8.41 3.57 15.09
N ILE A 831 7.73 4.54 14.48
CA ILE A 831 6.81 4.29 13.36
C ILE A 831 7.57 4.53 12.06
N ALA A 832 7.35 3.69 11.05
CA ALA A 832 7.82 3.93 9.70
C ALA A 832 7.43 5.35 9.25
N ASN A 833 8.34 6.02 8.56
CA ASN A 833 8.17 7.40 8.04
C ASN A 833 8.10 8.53 9.10
N GLN A 834 8.26 8.27 10.38
CA GLN A 834 8.55 9.31 11.38
C GLN A 834 10.02 9.75 11.36
N VAL A 835 10.87 8.92 10.75
CA VAL A 835 12.32 9.10 10.70
C VAL A 835 12.75 8.87 9.26
N ASP A 836 13.54 9.80 8.71
CA ASP A 836 14.12 9.60 7.37
C ASP A 836 14.97 8.33 7.35
N GLY A 837 14.61 7.38 6.47
CA GLY A 837 15.32 6.10 6.32
C GLY A 837 14.76 4.94 7.16
N LEU A 838 13.80 5.16 8.08
CA LEU A 838 13.09 4.06 8.75
C LEU A 838 11.96 3.54 7.87
N GLU A 839 12.21 2.46 7.17
CA GLU A 839 11.26 1.86 6.22
C GLU A 839 10.16 1.03 6.91
N GLU A 840 10.46 0.45 8.07
CA GLU A 840 9.55 -0.39 8.87
C GLU A 840 9.45 0.13 10.31
N PRO A 841 8.29 -0.03 10.99
CA PRO A 841 8.21 0.20 12.42
C PRO A 841 9.20 -0.67 13.17
N ALA A 842 9.75 -0.16 14.28
CA ALA A 842 10.74 -0.88 15.07
C ALA A 842 10.59 -0.64 16.57
N LEU A 843 11.10 -1.57 17.40
CA LEU A 843 11.32 -1.38 18.83
C LEU A 843 12.80 -1.07 19.06
N VAL A 844 13.08 -0.06 19.88
CA VAL A 844 14.45 0.35 20.21
C VAL A 844 15.01 -0.59 21.25
N LEU A 845 16.15 -1.19 20.95
CA LEU A 845 16.95 -2.02 21.84
C LEU A 845 18.31 -1.37 22.09
N THR A 846 19.14 -1.98 22.92
CA THR A 846 20.49 -1.48 23.17
C THR A 846 21.33 -1.67 21.91
N PRO A 847 21.83 -0.57 21.30
CA PRO A 847 22.62 -0.66 20.09
C PRO A 847 23.99 -1.30 20.36
N PRO A 848 24.60 -2.03 19.41
CA PRO A 848 25.92 -2.62 19.54
C PRO A 848 26.99 -1.53 19.69
N ASN A 849 28.14 -1.86 20.30
CA ASN A 849 29.24 -0.91 20.50
C ASN A 849 29.92 -0.50 19.18
N GLU A 850 29.97 -1.41 18.23
CA GLU A 850 30.52 -1.22 16.88
C GLU A 850 29.43 -1.54 15.85
N GLU A 851 29.46 -0.86 14.72
CA GLU A 851 28.52 -1.13 13.62
C GLU A 851 28.67 -2.58 13.14
N SER A 852 27.58 -3.32 13.12
CA SER A 852 27.51 -4.71 12.70
C SER A 852 26.43 -4.89 11.64
N VAL A 853 26.63 -5.80 10.71
CA VAL A 853 25.65 -6.08 9.67
C VAL A 853 24.44 -6.79 10.30
N GLY A 854 23.28 -6.14 10.28
CA GLY A 854 22.01 -6.72 10.77
C GLY A 854 21.77 -6.53 12.27
N GLU A 855 22.58 -5.70 12.95
CA GLU A 855 22.36 -5.30 14.33
C GLU A 855 22.64 -3.80 14.47
N ASP A 856 21.58 -3.00 14.59
CA ASP A 856 21.66 -1.54 14.66
C ASP A 856 20.95 -0.93 15.89
N GLY A 857 20.37 -1.78 16.73
CA GLY A 857 19.62 -1.40 17.92
C GLY A 857 18.13 -1.21 17.66
N LEU A 858 17.63 -1.58 16.47
CA LEU A 858 16.24 -1.49 16.09
C LEU A 858 15.69 -2.88 15.73
N LEU A 859 14.84 -3.43 16.56
CA LEU A 859 14.14 -4.69 16.26
C LEU A 859 12.95 -4.37 15.33
N THR A 860 13.14 -4.55 14.04
CA THR A 860 12.19 -4.20 12.98
C THR A 860 11.02 -5.18 12.87
N VAL A 861 9.95 -4.76 12.18
CA VAL A 861 8.79 -5.62 11.87
C VAL A 861 9.21 -6.94 11.22
N SER A 862 10.13 -6.90 10.25
CA SER A 862 10.63 -8.09 9.55
C SER A 862 11.37 -9.05 10.50
N GLU A 863 12.14 -8.53 11.43
CA GLU A 863 12.87 -9.30 12.42
C GLU A 863 11.95 -9.89 13.49
N ILE A 864 10.96 -9.09 13.97
CA ILE A 864 9.93 -9.59 14.89
C ILE A 864 9.15 -10.75 14.24
N ALA A 865 8.79 -10.62 12.97
CA ALA A 865 8.09 -11.69 12.24
C ALA A 865 8.92 -12.98 12.11
N ALA A 866 10.25 -12.88 12.17
CA ALA A 866 11.16 -14.02 12.17
C ALA A 866 11.30 -14.69 13.55
N LEU A 867 10.86 -14.03 14.64
CA LEU A 867 10.91 -14.61 15.98
C LEU A 867 9.98 -15.84 16.10
N ARG A 868 10.35 -16.77 16.95
CA ARG A 868 9.54 -17.96 17.25
C ARG A 868 8.86 -17.77 18.60
N LEU A 869 7.62 -17.28 18.57
CA LEU A 869 6.82 -17.07 19.76
C LEU A 869 5.77 -18.19 19.91
N ASN A 870 5.35 -18.43 21.13
CA ASN A 870 4.17 -19.23 21.49
C ASN A 870 3.49 -18.55 22.69
N ALA A 871 3.41 -17.21 22.61
CA ALA A 871 2.94 -16.39 23.71
C ALA A 871 1.40 -16.30 23.71
N ASP A 872 0.80 -16.44 24.89
CA ASP A 872 -0.59 -16.14 25.10
C ASP A 872 -0.85 -14.62 25.03
N TRP A 873 0.17 -13.84 25.42
CA TRP A 873 0.06 -12.40 25.50
C TRP A 873 1.40 -11.69 25.29
N VAL A 874 1.44 -10.72 24.36
CA VAL A 874 2.55 -9.77 24.26
C VAL A 874 2.05 -8.39 24.68
N ILE A 875 2.80 -7.71 25.52
CA ILE A 875 2.52 -6.37 26.04
C ILE A 875 3.58 -5.43 25.48
N LEU A 876 3.14 -4.46 24.68
CA LEU A 876 4.01 -3.42 24.13
C LEU A 876 3.76 -2.11 24.89
N SER A 877 4.51 -1.92 25.97
CA SER A 877 4.59 -0.64 26.67
C SER A 877 5.61 0.24 25.94
N ALA A 878 5.27 0.60 24.70
CA ALA A 878 6.08 1.39 23.79
C ALA A 878 5.18 2.37 23.04
N CYS A 879 5.71 3.54 22.70
CA CYS A 879 4.92 4.60 22.09
C CYS A 879 4.39 4.22 20.69
N ASN A 880 3.14 4.58 20.38
CA ASN A 880 2.54 4.45 19.04
C ASN A 880 2.52 3.03 18.43
N THR A 881 2.50 1.99 19.24
CA THR A 881 2.55 0.61 18.72
C THR A 881 1.30 0.16 17.98
N ALA A 882 0.17 0.88 18.14
CA ALA A 882 -1.06 0.64 17.40
C ALA A 882 -1.37 1.73 16.36
N ALA A 883 -0.53 2.75 16.16
CA ALA A 883 -0.80 3.81 15.20
C ALA A 883 -0.39 3.41 13.78
N GLY A 884 -1.27 3.62 12.80
CA GLY A 884 -0.93 3.45 11.38
C GLY A 884 -0.03 4.59 10.86
N SER A 885 0.73 4.35 9.81
CA SER A 885 1.64 5.31 9.19
C SER A 885 0.94 6.53 8.54
N THR A 886 -0.37 6.47 8.35
CA THR A 886 -1.21 7.58 7.83
C THR A 886 -2.60 7.53 8.46
N GLN A 887 -3.35 8.65 8.43
CA GLN A 887 -4.77 8.71 8.89
C GLN A 887 -5.70 7.74 8.14
N SER A 888 -5.26 7.20 7.02
CA SER A 888 -5.99 6.22 6.19
C SER A 888 -5.37 4.82 6.17
N ALA A 889 -4.24 4.59 6.87
CA ALA A 889 -3.68 3.24 7.00
C ALA A 889 -4.50 2.41 7.99
N PRO A 890 -4.62 1.08 7.79
CA PRO A 890 -5.19 0.19 8.79
C PRO A 890 -4.47 0.39 10.12
N SER A 891 -5.20 0.61 11.19
CA SER A 891 -4.69 1.16 12.45
C SER A 891 -3.91 0.19 13.31
N TYR A 892 -3.80 -1.06 12.90
CA TYR A 892 -2.96 -2.02 13.61
C TYR A 892 -1.66 -2.16 12.85
N THR A 893 -0.62 -1.55 13.40
CA THR A 893 0.70 -1.39 12.78
C THR A 893 1.29 -2.71 12.29
N GLY A 894 2.29 -2.60 11.43
CA GLY A 894 3.17 -3.71 11.09
C GLY A 894 3.68 -4.45 12.34
N LEU A 895 3.87 -3.76 13.49
CA LEU A 895 4.28 -4.39 14.77
C LEU A 895 3.23 -5.38 15.27
N ALA A 896 1.95 -5.01 15.33
CA ALA A 896 0.88 -5.93 15.74
C ALA A 896 0.83 -7.17 14.84
N HIS A 897 0.89 -6.93 13.53
CA HIS A 897 0.93 -7.97 12.52
C HIS A 897 2.15 -8.90 12.69
N ALA A 898 3.34 -8.33 12.90
CA ALA A 898 4.56 -9.10 13.08
C ALA A 898 4.51 -10.01 14.32
N PHE A 899 4.03 -9.49 15.46
CA PHE A 899 3.87 -10.30 16.67
C PHE A 899 2.82 -11.38 16.54
N LEU A 900 1.68 -11.08 15.90
CA LEU A 900 0.68 -12.10 15.56
C LEU A 900 1.31 -13.16 14.64
N TYR A 901 2.02 -12.75 13.60
CA TYR A 901 2.71 -13.66 12.69
C TYR A 901 3.77 -14.51 13.40
N ALA A 902 4.53 -13.91 14.34
CA ALA A 902 5.53 -14.61 15.14
C ALA A 902 4.93 -15.67 16.07
N GLY A 903 3.62 -15.65 16.35
CA GLY A 903 2.92 -16.69 17.14
C GLY A 903 2.30 -16.22 18.45
N THR A 904 1.97 -14.95 18.57
CA THR A 904 1.26 -14.38 19.73
C THR A 904 -0.26 -14.46 19.55
N ARG A 905 -1.00 -14.82 20.62
CA ARG A 905 -2.47 -14.93 20.58
C ARG A 905 -3.18 -13.60 20.84
N SER A 906 -2.66 -12.77 21.74
CA SER A 906 -3.20 -11.44 22.02
C SER A 906 -2.10 -10.42 22.29
N LEU A 907 -2.44 -9.15 22.08
CA LEU A 907 -1.53 -8.02 22.20
C LEU A 907 -2.17 -6.92 23.05
N LEU A 908 -1.38 -6.27 23.90
CA LEU A 908 -1.72 -4.98 24.50
C LEU A 908 -0.83 -3.92 23.83
N LEU A 909 -1.45 -2.99 23.11
CA LEU A 909 -0.77 -1.97 22.29
C LEU A 909 -1.23 -0.58 22.69
N SER A 910 -0.44 0.45 22.36
CA SER A 910 -0.84 1.85 22.55
C SER A 910 -1.18 2.55 21.23
N HIS A 911 -2.26 3.33 21.23
CA HIS A 911 -2.71 4.16 20.09
C HIS A 911 -1.86 5.42 19.87
N TRP A 912 -1.17 5.90 20.90
CA TRP A 912 -0.34 7.11 20.89
C TRP A 912 0.76 7.03 21.94
N GLN A 913 1.64 8.03 21.92
CA GLN A 913 2.70 8.16 22.93
C GLN A 913 2.10 8.28 24.32
N VAL A 914 2.47 7.40 25.20
CA VAL A 914 1.94 7.32 26.57
C VAL A 914 2.91 7.98 27.54
N ARG A 915 2.42 8.73 28.51
CA ARG A 915 3.22 9.22 29.62
C ARG A 915 3.72 8.02 30.45
N ASP A 916 5.00 7.97 30.80
CA ASP A 916 5.63 6.86 31.51
C ASP A 916 4.89 6.48 32.82
N ASP A 917 4.40 7.49 33.56
CA ASP A 917 3.66 7.26 34.81
C ASP A 917 2.29 6.61 34.58
N ALA A 918 1.62 6.95 33.48
CA ALA A 918 0.32 6.37 33.09
C ALA A 918 0.50 4.99 32.46
N ALA A 919 1.52 4.80 31.61
CA ALA A 919 1.83 3.55 30.95
C ALA A 919 2.04 2.42 31.97
N SER A 920 2.98 2.63 32.90
CA SER A 920 3.30 1.67 33.95
C SER A 920 2.08 1.38 34.84
N ARG A 921 1.25 2.38 35.19
CA ARG A 921 0.03 2.16 35.99
C ARG A 921 -0.99 1.30 35.26
N LEU A 922 -1.24 1.55 33.96
CA LEU A 922 -2.22 0.82 33.16
C LEU A 922 -1.76 -0.61 32.88
N SER A 923 -0.54 -0.78 32.37
CA SER A 923 0.01 -2.07 31.99
C SER A 923 0.18 -3.01 33.19
N VAL A 924 0.78 -2.53 34.28
CA VAL A 924 0.98 -3.31 35.51
C VAL A 924 -0.35 -3.64 36.20
N ALA A 925 -1.32 -2.69 36.26
CA ALA A 925 -2.63 -2.96 36.82
C ALA A 925 -3.39 -4.02 36.00
N THR A 926 -3.27 -3.97 34.67
CA THR A 926 -3.89 -4.96 33.76
C THR A 926 -3.26 -6.36 33.99
N VAL A 927 -1.93 -6.44 34.11
CA VAL A 927 -1.23 -7.70 34.42
C VAL A 927 -1.65 -8.24 35.79
N ARG A 928 -1.72 -7.40 36.83
CA ARG A 928 -2.18 -7.81 38.18
C ARG A 928 -3.63 -8.30 38.18
N GLY A 929 -4.54 -7.58 37.46
CA GLY A 929 -5.93 -8.00 37.31
C GLY A 929 -6.04 -9.35 36.67
N THR A 930 -5.28 -9.59 35.59
CA THR A 930 -5.26 -10.87 34.90
C THR A 930 -4.67 -11.98 35.79
N ALA A 931 -3.59 -11.72 36.50
CA ALA A 931 -3.00 -12.66 37.44
C ALA A 931 -3.95 -13.03 38.61
N SER A 932 -4.88 -12.12 38.96
CA SER A 932 -5.92 -12.39 39.97
C SER A 932 -7.17 -13.05 39.40
N GLY A 933 -7.21 -13.45 38.13
CA GLY A 933 -8.28 -14.24 37.53
C GLY A 933 -9.28 -13.44 36.68
N LEU A 934 -9.08 -12.14 36.48
CA LEU A 934 -9.89 -11.37 35.51
C LEU A 934 -9.47 -11.73 34.11
N ASP A 935 -10.43 -11.67 33.18
CA ASP A 935 -10.04 -11.64 31.77
C ASP A 935 -9.31 -10.32 31.44
N ARG A 936 -8.50 -10.34 30.36
CA ARG A 936 -7.61 -9.22 30.01
C ARG A 936 -8.36 -7.91 29.71
N ALA A 937 -9.53 -8.02 29.06
CA ALA A 937 -10.35 -6.85 28.73
C ALA A 937 -10.97 -6.23 29.98
N GLN A 938 -11.44 -7.07 30.92
CA GLN A 938 -11.94 -6.61 32.22
C GLN A 938 -10.82 -5.99 33.06
N ALA A 939 -9.63 -6.61 33.07
CA ALA A 939 -8.46 -6.08 33.79
C ALA A 939 -8.05 -4.70 33.26
N LEU A 940 -7.98 -4.54 31.94
CA LEU A 940 -7.69 -3.25 31.29
C LEU A 940 -8.78 -2.21 31.61
N ARG A 941 -10.05 -2.59 31.52
CA ARG A 941 -11.18 -1.72 31.90
C ARG A 941 -11.04 -1.20 33.33
N GLN A 942 -10.77 -2.09 34.30
CA GLN A 942 -10.57 -1.70 35.68
C GLN A 942 -9.38 -0.74 35.87
N ALA A 943 -8.25 -1.00 35.18
CA ALA A 943 -7.09 -0.13 35.20
C ALA A 943 -7.42 1.28 34.68
N MET A 944 -8.15 1.37 33.57
CA MET A 944 -8.60 2.66 32.99
C MET A 944 -9.52 3.40 33.96
N LEU A 945 -10.53 2.73 34.53
CA LEU A 945 -11.48 3.32 35.46
C LEU A 945 -10.81 3.79 36.76
N ALA A 946 -9.82 3.04 37.26
CA ALA A 946 -9.03 3.44 38.43
C ALA A 946 -8.23 4.73 38.14
N LEU A 947 -7.65 4.86 36.95
CA LEU A 947 -6.89 6.04 36.55
C LEU A 947 -7.81 7.27 36.37
N ILE A 948 -8.99 7.12 35.77
CA ILE A 948 -10.01 8.17 35.69
C ILE A 948 -10.40 8.68 37.08
N ALA A 949 -10.50 7.78 38.06
CA ALA A 949 -10.89 8.12 39.42
C ALA A 949 -9.77 8.75 40.26
N ASP A 950 -8.51 8.47 39.95
CA ASP A 950 -7.34 8.91 40.74
C ASP A 950 -7.08 10.41 40.59
N ARG A 951 -7.41 11.16 41.64
CA ARG A 951 -7.18 12.63 41.67
C ARG A 951 -5.71 13.04 41.88
N LYS A 952 -4.83 12.08 42.22
CA LYS A 952 -3.40 12.34 42.42
C LYS A 952 -2.62 12.36 41.11
N VAL A 953 -3.20 11.86 40.02
CA VAL A 953 -2.59 11.88 38.70
C VAL A 953 -3.02 13.15 37.96
N PRO A 954 -2.14 14.09 37.69
CA PRO A 954 -2.47 15.29 36.91
C PRO A 954 -3.00 14.91 35.52
N GLY A 955 -4.18 15.43 35.15
CA GLY A 955 -4.83 15.10 33.88
C GLY A 955 -5.32 13.66 33.77
N GLY A 956 -5.29 12.85 34.84
CA GLY A 956 -5.62 11.43 34.84
C GLY A 956 -7.02 11.09 34.32
N ALA A 957 -7.97 12.03 34.35
CA ALA A 957 -9.32 11.88 33.81
C ALA A 957 -9.40 12.17 32.29
N HIS A 958 -8.36 12.75 31.68
CA HIS A 958 -8.36 13.03 30.26
C HIS A 958 -8.07 11.76 29.44
N PRO A 959 -8.81 11.48 28.34
CA PRO A 959 -8.58 10.28 27.51
C PRO A 959 -7.14 10.11 27.01
N ALA A 960 -6.42 11.20 26.76
CA ALA A 960 -5.00 11.15 26.40
C ALA A 960 -4.15 10.35 27.41
N VAL A 961 -4.57 10.30 28.67
CA VAL A 961 -3.82 9.67 29.77
C VAL A 961 -4.32 8.24 30.04
N TRP A 962 -5.64 8.01 30.05
CA TRP A 962 -6.20 6.70 30.48
C TRP A 962 -6.62 5.78 29.32
N ALA A 963 -6.80 6.30 28.10
CA ALA A 963 -7.29 5.51 26.96
C ALA A 963 -6.23 5.14 25.90
N PRO A 964 -4.91 5.19 26.18
CA PRO A 964 -3.93 4.88 25.14
C PRO A 964 -3.92 3.41 24.75
N PHE A 965 -4.20 2.49 25.68
CA PHE A 965 -4.06 1.07 25.43
C PHE A 965 -5.31 0.44 24.82
N VAL A 966 -5.07 -0.49 23.92
CA VAL A 966 -6.06 -1.36 23.27
C VAL A 966 -5.60 -2.81 23.39
N LEU A 967 -6.54 -3.70 23.68
CA LEU A 967 -6.34 -5.14 23.66
C LEU A 967 -6.75 -5.66 22.27
N ILE A 968 -5.85 -6.40 21.61
CA ILE A 968 -6.09 -7.02 20.31
C ILE A 968 -6.02 -8.54 20.44
N GLY A 969 -7.00 -9.24 19.89
CA GLY A 969 -7.08 -10.68 19.91
C GLY A 969 -7.32 -11.18 21.35
N ALA A 970 -8.45 -11.74 21.64
CA ALA A 970 -8.82 -12.23 22.97
C ALA A 970 -9.17 -13.70 22.95
#